data_e039a7f9d485c88a8ca3db2667330359
#
_entry.id   e039a7f9d485c88a8ca3db2667330359
#
_cell.length_a   1.000
_cell.length_b   1.000
_cell.length_c   1.000
_cell.angle_alpha   90.00
_cell.angle_beta   90.00
_cell.angle_gamma   90.00
#
_symmetry.space_group_name_H-M   'P 1'
#
loop_
_entity.id
_entity.type
_entity.pdbx_description
1 polymer ?
#
loop_
_entity_poly.entity_id
_entity_poly.type
_entity_poly.pdbx_seq_one_letter_code
_entity_poly.pdbx_strand_id
1 'polypeptide(L)'
;MEYNFREIEKKWQQRWVDNKTYKVAEDPEKKKFYVLNMFPYPSGAGLHVGHPLGYIASDIYARYKRSQGYNVLNPMGYDAYGLPAEQYAIQTGQHPAITTVQNIARYREQLDKIGFCFDWDREIRTCDSEYYQWTQWAIVKMFGSYYDNAQGKAMPIENLVAHFEQNGSEGIDAAQSEALTFTAEEWKAMSEKEQQEVLMNYRIAYLGETMVNWCPKLGTVLANDEVVDGVSERGGYPVVQKKMRQWCLRVSAYAGRLLDGLDKIDWTDSLKETQRNWIGRSEGAELTFKVKDSDVEFVIFTTRADTVFGVTFMVLAPESELVATLTTPEQKEAVEAYLDATKKRTERERIADRRVTGVWSGSYAINPLTGESIPVWISDYVLAGYGTGAIMAVPAHDSRDYAFAKHFGLEIRPLIEGADVSEESFDAKEGIMMNSPRPEQTGECDLVLNGLDVKEAIARTKEYIKEKGLGRVKVNYRLRDAIFSRQRYWGEPFPVYSKEGMPYMVPESCLPIELPEVAKFLPTESGEPPLGHATVWAWDTVNNCVVENSKIDNVTIFPLELNTMPGFAGSSAYYLRYMDPRNHEALVDSKVGEYWQNVDLYVGGSEHATGHLIYSRFWNKFLFDLGYSKKDEPFQKLVNQGMIQGRSNFVYRIKDTNTFVSLNLKKDYDVTPLHVDVNIVANDVLDLEAFKAWRPEYADAEFILEDGKYICGWAVEKMSKSMFNVVNPDMIVEKYGADTLRMYEMFLGPVEQSKPWDTNGIDGCHRFLKKFWSLFSGRGEELLVTDEAATKEELKSLHKLLKKVTGDIENFSYNTSISAFMICVNELSSLKCTKREVLMPLVVALAPFAPHVCEELFEQLGSTGSVCDAQWPAYNEEYLKEDSVVYSISFNGKTRFTMELAADLDNAAIQETVLANENTQKYIDGKTIRKVIVVPKKIVNIVIG
;
A
#
# COMPACT_ATOMS: atom_id res chain seq x y z
N MET A 1 -34.15 -12.00 -30.05
CA MET A 1 -33.87 -10.90 -29.09
C MET A 1 -32.52 -10.25 -29.43
N GLU A 2 -32.51 -8.94 -29.50
CA GLU A 2 -31.28 -8.19 -29.67
C GLU A 2 -30.58 -7.97 -28.31
N TYR A 3 -29.27 -8.04 -28.30
CA TYR A 3 -28.48 -7.71 -27.13
C TYR A 3 -28.45 -6.18 -26.92
N ASN A 4 -29.44 -5.68 -26.20
CA ASN A 4 -29.55 -4.27 -25.84
C ASN A 4 -28.97 -4.04 -24.43
N PHE A 5 -27.64 -3.88 -24.36
CA PHE A 5 -26.94 -3.74 -23.09
C PHE A 5 -27.39 -2.50 -22.29
N ARG A 6 -27.77 -1.43 -22.95
CA ARG A 6 -28.20 -0.20 -22.28
C ARG A 6 -29.48 -0.42 -21.45
N GLU A 7 -30.46 -1.08 -22.03
CA GLU A 7 -31.71 -1.40 -21.33
C GLU A 7 -31.49 -2.46 -20.25
N ILE A 8 -30.73 -3.50 -20.56
CA ILE A 8 -30.42 -4.59 -19.63
C ILE A 8 -29.71 -4.06 -18.40
N GLU A 9 -28.64 -3.26 -18.57
CA GLU A 9 -27.86 -2.72 -17.46
C GLU A 9 -28.68 -1.77 -16.59
N LYS A 10 -29.45 -0.87 -17.20
CA LYS A 10 -30.36 0.03 -16.49
C LYS A 10 -31.42 -0.72 -15.69
N LYS A 11 -32.04 -1.74 -16.29
CA LYS A 11 -33.06 -2.59 -15.66
C LYS A 11 -32.48 -3.28 -14.41
N TRP A 12 -31.34 -3.94 -14.53
CA TRP A 12 -30.79 -4.72 -13.45
C TRP A 12 -30.17 -3.88 -12.34
N GLN A 13 -29.54 -2.77 -12.67
CA GLN A 13 -29.05 -1.82 -11.66
C GLN A 13 -30.22 -1.31 -10.80
N GLN A 14 -31.35 -1.00 -11.41
CA GLN A 14 -32.56 -0.60 -10.68
C GLN A 14 -33.12 -1.73 -9.83
N ARG A 15 -33.21 -2.96 -10.37
CA ARG A 15 -33.70 -4.12 -9.63
C ARG A 15 -32.84 -4.48 -8.43
N TRP A 16 -31.53 -4.39 -8.55
CA TRP A 16 -30.62 -4.63 -7.42
C TRP A 16 -30.88 -3.66 -6.28
N VAL A 17 -31.15 -2.40 -6.59
CA VAL A 17 -31.52 -1.38 -5.59
C VAL A 17 -32.90 -1.70 -4.98
N ASP A 18 -33.91 -1.93 -5.80
CA ASP A 18 -35.29 -2.16 -5.35
C ASP A 18 -35.41 -3.42 -4.49
N ASN A 19 -34.70 -4.48 -4.86
CA ASN A 19 -34.73 -5.77 -4.16
C ASN A 19 -33.71 -5.86 -3.04
N LYS A 20 -32.87 -4.81 -2.85
CA LYS A 20 -31.76 -4.79 -1.87
C LYS A 20 -30.87 -6.03 -1.99
N THR A 21 -30.56 -6.41 -3.23
CA THR A 21 -29.86 -7.65 -3.57
C THR A 21 -28.53 -7.80 -2.85
N TYR A 22 -27.81 -6.71 -2.66
CA TYR A 22 -26.46 -6.71 -2.06
C TYR A 22 -26.42 -6.29 -0.61
N LYS A 23 -27.58 -6.02 -0.01
CA LYS A 23 -27.66 -5.74 1.42
C LYS A 23 -27.35 -7.01 2.19
N VAL A 24 -26.45 -6.89 3.16
CA VAL A 24 -25.98 -8.01 3.97
C VAL A 24 -26.27 -7.76 5.45
N ALA A 25 -26.63 -8.83 6.15
CA ALA A 25 -26.78 -8.86 7.60
C ALA A 25 -26.01 -10.06 8.15
N GLU A 26 -25.70 -10.03 9.43
CA GLU A 26 -25.07 -11.15 10.11
C GLU A 26 -26.00 -12.37 10.07
N ASP A 27 -25.47 -13.53 9.67
CA ASP A 27 -26.21 -14.79 9.61
C ASP A 27 -25.34 -15.90 10.21
N PRO A 28 -25.62 -16.31 11.46
CA PRO A 28 -24.81 -17.34 12.14
C PRO A 28 -24.79 -18.70 11.44
N GLU A 29 -25.76 -18.98 10.57
CA GLU A 29 -25.84 -20.24 9.84
C GLU A 29 -24.95 -20.27 8.59
N LYS A 30 -24.44 -19.11 8.18
CA LYS A 30 -23.55 -18.98 7.02
C LYS A 30 -22.14 -18.57 7.45
N LYS A 31 -21.14 -19.14 6.80
CA LYS A 31 -19.78 -18.65 6.92
C LYS A 31 -19.68 -17.25 6.33
N LYS A 32 -19.02 -16.37 7.04
CA LYS A 32 -18.76 -15.01 6.59
C LYS A 32 -17.62 -14.98 5.57
N PHE A 33 -17.68 -14.02 4.67
CA PHE A 33 -16.54 -13.64 3.86
C PHE A 33 -16.54 -12.11 3.68
N TYR A 34 -15.50 -11.46 4.16
CA TYR A 34 -15.38 -10.01 4.11
C TYR A 34 -14.39 -9.61 3.02
N VAL A 35 -14.92 -9.03 1.94
CA VAL A 35 -14.14 -8.49 0.82
C VAL A 35 -14.13 -6.97 0.94
N LEU A 36 -12.94 -6.38 0.91
CA LEU A 36 -12.79 -4.94 1.03
C LEU A 36 -11.81 -4.39 -0.01
N ASN A 37 -12.20 -3.30 -0.64
CA ASN A 37 -11.30 -2.49 -1.44
C ASN A 37 -10.79 -1.31 -0.62
N MET A 38 -9.57 -0.86 -0.89
CA MET A 38 -9.13 0.43 -0.41
C MET A 38 -10.05 1.48 -1.03
N PHE A 39 -10.78 2.20 -0.18
CA PHE A 39 -11.80 3.14 -0.64
C PHE A 39 -11.19 4.35 -1.35
N PRO A 40 -11.91 4.93 -2.32
CA PRO A 40 -11.38 6.04 -3.11
C PRO A 40 -11.39 7.35 -2.33
N TYR A 41 -10.44 8.23 -2.69
CA TYR A 41 -10.47 9.64 -2.35
C TYR A 41 -11.19 10.38 -3.48
N PRO A 42 -12.37 10.97 -3.25
CA PRO A 42 -13.16 11.58 -4.32
C PRO A 42 -12.53 12.88 -4.82
N SER A 43 -12.02 12.86 -6.04
CA SER A 43 -11.46 14.02 -6.72
C SER A 43 -12.43 14.63 -7.75
N GLY A 44 -12.25 15.89 -8.09
CA GLY A 44 -13.11 16.59 -9.05
C GLY A 44 -13.11 16.02 -10.47
N ALA A 45 -12.09 15.22 -10.80
CA ALA A 45 -12.00 14.58 -12.11
C ALA A 45 -12.95 13.40 -12.29
N GLY A 46 -13.43 12.82 -11.21
CA GLY A 46 -14.07 11.52 -11.24
C GLY A 46 -13.07 10.38 -11.42
N LEU A 47 -13.60 9.18 -11.67
CA LEU A 47 -12.80 7.99 -11.94
C LEU A 47 -12.32 7.97 -13.40
N HIS A 48 -11.10 7.48 -13.62
CA HIS A 48 -10.67 7.02 -14.94
C HIS A 48 -10.69 5.47 -14.99
N VAL A 49 -10.46 4.88 -16.17
CA VAL A 49 -10.56 3.43 -16.37
C VAL A 49 -9.57 2.61 -15.53
N GLY A 50 -8.53 3.22 -15.01
CA GLY A 50 -7.57 2.55 -14.14
C GLY A 50 -8.08 2.30 -12.71
N HIS A 51 -8.98 3.14 -12.21
CA HIS A 51 -9.49 3.03 -10.84
C HIS A 51 -10.31 1.75 -10.59
N PRO A 52 -11.23 1.33 -11.48
CA PRO A 52 -12.07 0.18 -11.19
C PRO A 52 -11.39 -1.17 -11.36
N LEU A 53 -10.14 -1.24 -11.80
CA LEU A 53 -9.43 -2.51 -11.97
C LEU A 53 -9.49 -3.40 -10.71
N GLY A 54 -9.07 -2.84 -9.58
CA GLY A 54 -9.13 -3.54 -8.29
C GLY A 54 -10.55 -3.82 -7.83
N TYR A 55 -11.46 -2.89 -8.07
CA TYR A 55 -12.88 -3.04 -7.70
C TYR A 55 -13.56 -4.16 -8.48
N ILE A 56 -13.27 -4.27 -9.77
CA ILE A 56 -13.80 -5.36 -10.61
C ILE A 56 -13.24 -6.70 -10.16
N ALA A 57 -11.92 -6.76 -9.90
CA ALA A 57 -11.26 -7.97 -9.44
C ALA A 57 -11.86 -8.50 -8.13
N SER A 58 -12.07 -7.62 -7.16
CA SER A 58 -12.71 -7.99 -5.88
C SER A 58 -14.19 -8.31 -6.02
N ASP A 59 -14.89 -7.62 -6.91
CA ASP A 59 -16.33 -7.85 -7.18
C ASP A 59 -16.56 -9.25 -7.75
N ILE A 60 -15.72 -9.68 -8.67
CA ILE A 60 -15.76 -11.05 -9.21
C ILE A 60 -15.58 -12.07 -8.08
N TYR A 61 -14.62 -11.84 -7.21
CA TYR A 61 -14.35 -12.74 -6.09
C TYR A 61 -15.50 -12.74 -5.08
N ALA A 62 -16.06 -11.58 -4.78
CA ALA A 62 -17.23 -11.45 -3.89
C ALA A 62 -18.44 -12.22 -4.41
N ARG A 63 -18.75 -12.07 -5.70
CA ARG A 63 -19.85 -12.80 -6.36
C ARG A 63 -19.61 -14.31 -6.37
N TYR A 64 -18.40 -14.73 -6.64
CA TYR A 64 -18.00 -16.13 -6.60
C TYR A 64 -18.19 -16.75 -5.20
N LYS A 65 -17.73 -16.05 -4.16
CA LYS A 65 -17.91 -16.49 -2.77
C LYS A 65 -19.39 -16.60 -2.37
N ARG A 66 -20.19 -15.63 -2.78
CA ARG A 66 -21.65 -15.68 -2.53
C ARG A 66 -22.29 -16.88 -3.20
N SER A 67 -21.89 -17.20 -4.44
CA SER A 67 -22.40 -18.38 -5.16
C SER A 67 -21.96 -19.70 -4.51
N GLN A 68 -20.92 -19.69 -3.68
CA GLN A 68 -20.49 -20.84 -2.88
C GLN A 68 -21.23 -20.97 -1.54
N GLY A 69 -22.17 -20.06 -1.25
CA GLY A 69 -22.98 -20.08 -0.03
C GLY A 69 -22.43 -19.24 1.12
N TYR A 70 -21.35 -18.48 0.92
CA TYR A 70 -20.85 -17.54 1.94
C TYR A 70 -21.78 -16.35 2.10
N ASN A 71 -21.81 -15.82 3.31
CA ASN A 71 -22.42 -14.52 3.59
C ASN A 71 -21.33 -13.45 3.37
N VAL A 72 -21.46 -12.71 2.28
CA VAL A 72 -20.39 -11.81 1.82
C VAL A 72 -20.68 -10.37 2.21
N LEU A 73 -19.75 -9.77 2.95
CA LEU A 73 -19.71 -8.34 3.23
C LEU A 73 -18.75 -7.68 2.21
N ASN A 74 -19.30 -6.81 1.38
CA ASN A 74 -18.54 -6.04 0.40
C ASN A 74 -19.00 -4.58 0.44
N PRO A 75 -18.51 -3.78 1.42
CA PRO A 75 -18.92 -2.38 1.58
C PRO A 75 -18.10 -1.44 0.71
N MET A 76 -18.60 -0.22 0.56
CA MET A 76 -17.88 0.87 -0.09
C MET A 76 -18.22 2.20 0.57
N GLY A 77 -17.28 3.11 0.53
CA GLY A 77 -17.42 4.46 1.05
C GLY A 77 -16.31 5.35 0.49
N TYR A 78 -16.04 6.46 1.19
CA TYR A 78 -15.14 7.48 0.67
C TYR A 78 -14.19 7.99 1.75
N ASP A 79 -12.90 8.06 1.38
CA ASP A 79 -11.89 8.78 2.14
C ASP A 79 -12.00 10.25 1.74
N ALA A 80 -12.56 11.09 2.61
CA ALA A 80 -13.07 12.39 2.20
C ALA A 80 -12.38 13.58 2.89
N TYR A 81 -11.44 13.35 3.79
CA TYR A 81 -10.62 14.37 4.39
C TYR A 81 -9.25 14.47 3.71
N GLY A 82 -8.61 15.61 3.78
CA GLY A 82 -7.24 15.81 3.35
C GLY A 82 -7.00 17.05 2.51
N LEU A 83 -5.76 17.19 2.10
CA LEU A 83 -5.22 18.38 1.46
C LEU A 83 -5.86 18.75 0.11
N PRO A 84 -6.26 17.81 -0.78
CA PRO A 84 -6.77 18.19 -2.10
C PRO A 84 -8.02 19.07 -2.06
N ALA A 85 -8.98 18.72 -1.21
CA ALA A 85 -10.22 19.50 -1.07
C ALA A 85 -9.96 20.86 -0.44
N GLU A 86 -9.05 20.92 0.51
CA GLU A 86 -8.65 22.17 1.16
C GLU A 86 -7.94 23.13 0.21
N GLN A 87 -7.02 22.62 -0.62
CA GLN A 87 -6.34 23.45 -1.63
C GLN A 87 -7.33 24.03 -2.64
N TYR A 88 -8.30 23.25 -3.07
CA TYR A 88 -9.35 23.75 -3.94
C TYR A 88 -10.19 24.83 -3.26
N ALA A 89 -10.50 24.65 -1.99
CA ALA A 89 -11.21 25.65 -1.18
C ALA A 89 -10.42 26.96 -1.05
N ILE A 90 -9.12 26.88 -0.83
CA ILE A 90 -8.23 28.03 -0.77
C ILE A 90 -8.24 28.79 -2.09
N GLN A 91 -8.20 28.10 -3.22
CA GLN A 91 -8.16 28.69 -4.55
C GLN A 91 -9.49 29.34 -4.96
N THR A 92 -10.61 28.74 -4.58
CA THR A 92 -11.95 29.11 -5.06
C THR A 92 -12.79 29.85 -4.03
N GLY A 93 -12.41 29.80 -2.75
CA GLY A 93 -13.21 30.30 -1.64
C GLY A 93 -14.41 29.41 -1.29
N GLN A 94 -14.61 28.30 -1.98
CA GLN A 94 -15.70 27.36 -1.72
C GLN A 94 -15.34 26.45 -0.54
N HIS A 95 -16.31 26.24 0.37
CA HIS A 95 -16.11 25.36 1.52
C HIS A 95 -15.78 23.92 1.06
N PRO A 96 -14.76 23.25 1.65
CA PRO A 96 -14.37 21.89 1.25
C PRO A 96 -15.50 20.85 1.29
N ALA A 97 -16.43 21.00 2.22
CA ALA A 97 -17.59 20.11 2.34
C ALA A 97 -18.47 20.09 1.08
N ILE A 98 -18.66 21.24 0.46
CA ILE A 98 -19.49 21.37 -0.76
C ILE A 98 -18.84 20.64 -1.92
N THR A 99 -17.56 20.88 -2.15
CA THR A 99 -16.79 20.22 -3.19
C THR A 99 -16.74 18.70 -2.97
N THR A 100 -16.54 18.29 -1.73
CA THR A 100 -16.49 16.86 -1.37
C THR A 100 -17.80 16.15 -1.65
N VAL A 101 -18.94 16.76 -1.29
CA VAL A 101 -20.27 16.19 -1.58
C VAL A 101 -20.49 16.02 -3.09
N GLN A 102 -20.12 17.02 -3.87
CA GLN A 102 -20.21 16.98 -5.34
C GLN A 102 -19.36 15.87 -5.93
N ASN A 103 -18.13 15.74 -5.46
CA ASN A 103 -17.20 14.73 -5.93
C ASN A 103 -17.65 13.30 -5.57
N ILE A 104 -18.18 13.13 -4.37
CA ILE A 104 -18.76 11.85 -3.92
C ILE A 104 -19.95 11.47 -4.82
N ALA A 105 -20.83 12.40 -5.12
CA ALA A 105 -21.98 12.17 -6.01
C ALA A 105 -21.52 11.71 -7.40
N ARG A 106 -20.47 12.33 -7.93
CA ARG A 106 -19.88 11.95 -9.22
C ARG A 106 -19.27 10.55 -9.20
N TYR A 107 -18.52 10.21 -8.17
CA TYR A 107 -17.94 8.88 -7.99
C TYR A 107 -19.02 7.82 -7.85
N ARG A 108 -20.06 8.09 -7.06
CA ARG A 108 -21.17 7.17 -6.88
C ARG A 108 -21.89 6.88 -8.19
N GLU A 109 -22.15 7.91 -8.98
CA GLU A 109 -22.77 7.75 -10.30
C GLU A 109 -21.93 6.83 -11.21
N GLN A 110 -20.63 7.03 -11.25
CA GLN A 110 -19.72 6.22 -12.06
C GLN A 110 -19.65 4.77 -11.55
N LEU A 111 -19.57 4.56 -10.26
CA LEU A 111 -19.54 3.22 -9.65
C LEU A 111 -20.84 2.46 -9.89
N ASP A 112 -21.99 3.13 -9.75
CA ASP A 112 -23.30 2.51 -10.00
C ASP A 112 -23.43 2.02 -11.44
N LYS A 113 -22.89 2.76 -12.41
CA LYS A 113 -22.93 2.36 -13.83
C LYS A 113 -22.10 1.12 -14.14
N ILE A 114 -21.08 0.81 -13.36
CA ILE A 114 -20.22 -0.37 -13.56
C ILE A 114 -20.89 -1.64 -12.98
N GLY A 115 -21.83 -1.49 -12.05
CA GLY A 115 -22.64 -2.59 -11.54
C GLY A 115 -21.96 -3.47 -10.51
N PHE A 116 -21.30 -2.86 -9.53
CA PHE A 116 -20.69 -3.57 -8.41
C PHE A 116 -21.73 -4.11 -7.42
N CYS A 117 -21.34 -5.16 -6.69
CA CYS A 117 -22.17 -5.76 -5.65
C CYS A 117 -21.95 -5.13 -4.26
N PHE A 118 -21.67 -3.84 -4.21
CA PHE A 118 -21.46 -3.13 -2.94
C PHE A 118 -22.74 -3.01 -2.12
N ASP A 119 -22.61 -3.22 -0.82
CA ASP A 119 -23.67 -2.90 0.15
C ASP A 119 -23.60 -1.42 0.52
N TRP A 120 -24.28 -0.57 -0.22
CA TRP A 120 -24.30 0.88 -0.03
C TRP A 120 -24.99 1.33 1.26
N ASP A 121 -25.79 0.49 1.90
CA ASP A 121 -26.36 0.79 3.22
C ASP A 121 -25.29 0.92 4.30
N ARG A 122 -24.07 0.44 4.01
CA ARG A 122 -22.92 0.54 4.89
C ARG A 122 -21.94 1.64 4.48
N GLU A 123 -22.33 2.51 3.56
CA GLU A 123 -21.49 3.63 3.12
C GLU A 123 -21.02 4.48 4.30
N ILE A 124 -19.75 4.82 4.29
CA ILE A 124 -19.13 5.74 5.24
C ILE A 124 -18.40 6.85 4.47
N ARG A 125 -18.28 8.00 5.11
CA ARG A 125 -17.47 9.13 4.63
C ARG A 125 -16.64 9.61 5.79
N THR A 126 -15.34 9.64 5.65
CA THR A 126 -14.45 10.00 6.77
C THR A 126 -14.65 11.42 7.26
N CYS A 127 -15.24 12.31 6.45
CA CYS A 127 -15.55 13.69 6.83
C CYS A 127 -16.89 13.86 7.57
N ASP A 128 -17.70 12.80 7.68
CA ASP A 128 -18.95 12.85 8.43
C ASP A 128 -18.69 12.68 9.93
N SER A 129 -19.31 13.50 10.76
CA SER A 129 -19.14 13.47 12.22
C SER A 129 -19.57 12.14 12.85
N GLU A 130 -20.55 11.46 12.27
CA GLU A 130 -20.96 10.11 12.69
C GLU A 130 -19.84 9.07 12.51
N TYR A 131 -18.99 9.28 11.53
CA TYR A 131 -17.84 8.43 11.28
C TYR A 131 -16.63 8.85 12.13
N TYR A 132 -16.20 10.12 12.04
CA TYR A 132 -14.97 10.53 12.71
C TYR A 132 -15.11 10.62 14.24
N GLN A 133 -16.31 10.59 14.77
CA GLN A 133 -16.55 10.36 16.20
C GLN A 133 -15.72 9.20 16.72
N TRP A 134 -15.63 8.12 15.95
CA TRP A 134 -14.93 6.91 16.37
C TRP A 134 -13.41 7.01 16.17
N THR A 135 -12.96 7.83 15.24
CA THR A 135 -11.55 8.22 15.15
C THR A 135 -11.14 9.03 16.39
N GLN A 136 -11.94 9.98 16.76
CA GLN A 136 -11.74 10.78 18.00
C GLN A 136 -11.75 9.87 19.23
N TRP A 137 -12.70 8.99 19.33
CA TRP A 137 -12.80 8.01 20.41
C TRP A 137 -11.53 7.16 20.54
N ALA A 138 -11.00 6.68 19.43
CA ALA A 138 -9.76 5.91 19.42
C ALA A 138 -8.57 6.71 19.96
N ILE A 139 -8.48 7.99 19.60
CA ILE A 139 -7.44 8.89 20.12
C ILE A 139 -7.59 9.11 21.62
N VAL A 140 -8.81 9.28 22.12
CA VAL A 140 -9.08 9.36 23.56
C VAL A 140 -8.58 8.10 24.27
N LYS A 141 -8.85 6.92 23.69
CA LYS A 141 -8.38 5.64 24.22
C LYS A 141 -6.85 5.52 24.20
N MET A 142 -6.22 5.93 23.11
CA MET A 142 -4.74 5.92 22.97
C MET A 142 -4.08 6.88 23.97
N PHE A 143 -4.65 8.04 24.19
CA PHE A 143 -4.18 8.98 25.18
C PHE A 143 -4.33 8.41 26.61
N GLY A 144 -5.39 7.67 26.85
CA GLY A 144 -5.67 7.01 28.13
C GLY A 144 -4.91 5.71 28.36
N SER A 145 -3.96 5.35 27.50
CA SER A 145 -3.25 4.08 27.53
C SER A 145 -1.74 4.27 27.47
N TYR A 146 -1.01 3.29 28.01
CA TYR A 146 0.44 3.13 27.82
C TYR A 146 0.72 1.71 27.36
N TYR A 147 1.90 1.47 26.79
CA TYR A 147 2.29 0.13 26.36
C TYR A 147 3.15 -0.55 27.42
N ASP A 148 2.66 -1.64 27.99
CA ASP A 148 3.36 -2.46 28.98
C ASP A 148 4.18 -3.52 28.25
N ASN A 149 5.51 -3.38 28.27
CA ASN A 149 6.41 -4.30 27.58
C ASN A 149 6.39 -5.72 28.19
N ALA A 150 6.16 -5.83 29.49
CA ALA A 150 6.11 -7.13 30.16
C ALA A 150 4.88 -7.93 29.74
N GLN A 151 3.74 -7.27 29.60
CA GLN A 151 2.51 -7.90 29.13
C GLN A 151 2.39 -7.93 27.60
N GLY A 152 3.18 -7.12 26.90
CA GLY A 152 3.17 -7.03 25.43
C GLY A 152 1.88 -6.46 24.87
N LYS A 153 1.25 -5.52 25.58
CA LYS A 153 -0.01 -4.89 25.16
C LYS A 153 -0.24 -3.52 25.80
N ALA A 154 -1.17 -2.77 25.24
CA ALA A 154 -1.64 -1.52 25.81
C ALA A 154 -2.42 -1.77 27.10
N MET A 155 -2.19 -0.93 28.10
CA MET A 155 -2.82 -0.97 29.41
C MET A 155 -3.34 0.43 29.78
N PRO A 156 -4.38 0.52 30.66
CA PRO A 156 -4.87 1.82 31.12
C PRO A 156 -3.79 2.64 31.82
N ILE A 157 -3.73 3.94 31.53
CA ILE A 157 -2.75 4.85 32.12
C ILE A 157 -2.88 4.94 33.66
N GLU A 158 -4.07 4.70 34.19
CA GLU A 158 -4.36 4.69 35.63
C GLU A 158 -3.53 3.63 36.35
N ASN A 159 -3.23 2.50 35.71
CA ASN A 159 -2.37 1.46 36.28
C ASN A 159 -0.94 1.99 36.49
N LEU A 160 -0.47 2.81 35.54
CA LEU A 160 0.85 3.43 35.64
C LEU A 160 0.89 4.47 36.76
N VAL A 161 -0.16 5.29 36.89
CA VAL A 161 -0.30 6.28 37.97
C VAL A 161 -0.28 5.59 39.34
N ALA A 162 -1.04 4.49 39.50
CA ALA A 162 -1.06 3.71 40.73
C ALA A 162 0.34 3.16 41.09
N HIS A 163 1.09 2.70 40.10
CA HIS A 163 2.45 2.23 40.29
C HIS A 163 3.38 3.36 40.76
N PHE A 164 3.27 4.53 40.14
CA PHE A 164 4.09 5.71 40.52
C PHE A 164 3.81 6.18 41.95
N GLU A 165 2.57 6.09 42.40
CA GLU A 165 2.18 6.46 43.78
C GLU A 165 2.80 5.54 44.82
N GLN A 166 3.02 4.25 44.48
CA GLN A 166 3.57 3.28 45.39
C GLN A 166 5.09 3.12 45.28
N ASN A 167 5.63 3.15 44.08
CA ASN A 167 7.01 2.75 43.80
C ASN A 167 7.80 3.79 42.99
N GLY A 168 7.20 4.90 42.59
CA GLY A 168 7.85 5.80 41.65
C GLY A 168 8.10 5.11 40.30
N SER A 169 9.21 5.42 39.66
CA SER A 169 9.59 4.83 38.36
C SER A 169 10.25 3.45 38.48
N GLU A 170 10.51 2.96 39.70
CA GLU A 170 11.17 1.67 39.90
C GLU A 170 10.26 0.51 39.46
N GLY A 171 10.85 -0.42 38.69
CA GLY A 171 10.13 -1.61 38.24
C GLY A 171 9.22 -1.40 37.04
N ILE A 172 9.21 -0.21 36.43
CA ILE A 172 8.46 0.06 35.20
C ILE A 172 9.22 -0.51 33.98
N ASP A 173 8.53 -1.36 33.22
CA ASP A 173 8.95 -1.82 31.89
C ASP A 173 7.86 -1.46 30.88
N ALA A 174 7.91 -0.24 30.43
CA ALA A 174 6.93 0.34 29.52
C ALA A 174 7.61 1.08 28.36
N ALA A 175 6.94 1.14 27.22
CA ALA A 175 7.39 1.96 26.11
C ALA A 175 7.37 3.43 26.56
N GLN A 176 8.45 4.14 26.31
CA GLN A 176 8.65 5.51 26.78
C GLN A 176 9.54 6.29 25.81
N SER A 177 9.36 7.60 25.78
CA SER A 177 10.18 8.49 24.96
C SER A 177 11.59 8.64 25.50
N GLU A 178 11.71 8.77 26.82
CA GLU A 178 12.99 8.84 27.56
C GLU A 178 12.90 8.12 28.89
N ALA A 179 14.03 7.63 29.38
CA ALA A 179 14.09 6.97 30.67
C ALA A 179 14.04 8.01 31.80
N LEU A 180 13.00 7.94 32.64
CA LEU A 180 12.82 8.82 33.77
C LEU A 180 13.06 8.05 35.08
N THR A 181 13.67 8.73 36.06
CA THR A 181 13.89 8.17 37.40
C THR A 181 13.34 9.12 38.44
N PHE A 182 12.40 8.64 39.28
CA PHE A 182 11.83 9.37 40.38
C PHE A 182 11.26 8.41 41.43
N THR A 183 11.21 8.87 42.69
CA THR A 183 10.62 8.11 43.81
C THR A 183 9.12 8.36 43.91
N ALA A 184 8.43 7.54 44.71
CA ALA A 184 7.01 7.75 44.99
C ALA A 184 6.73 9.11 45.66
N GLU A 185 7.62 9.54 46.57
CA GLU A 185 7.54 10.83 47.23
C GLU A 185 7.72 11.98 46.22
N GLU A 186 8.68 11.85 45.33
CA GLU A 186 8.91 12.84 44.26
C GLU A 186 7.69 12.95 43.33
N TRP A 187 7.08 11.83 42.98
CA TRP A 187 5.85 11.81 42.19
C TRP A 187 4.70 12.56 42.86
N LYS A 188 4.49 12.27 44.14
CA LYS A 188 3.42 12.93 44.93
C LYS A 188 3.65 14.43 45.15
N ALA A 189 4.92 14.83 45.17
CA ALA A 189 5.29 16.25 45.32
C ALA A 189 5.16 17.05 44.02
N MET A 190 5.03 16.39 42.85
CA MET A 190 4.87 17.03 41.57
C MET A 190 3.52 17.77 41.47
N SER A 191 3.53 18.92 40.77
CA SER A 191 2.31 19.60 40.37
C SER A 191 1.53 18.75 39.37
N GLU A 192 0.26 19.05 39.17
CA GLU A 192 -0.57 18.41 38.14
C GLU A 192 0.10 18.48 36.76
N LYS A 193 0.63 19.64 36.42
CA LYS A 193 1.34 19.86 35.16
C LYS A 193 2.57 18.96 35.04
N GLU A 194 3.41 18.89 36.07
CA GLU A 194 4.60 18.05 36.09
C GLU A 194 4.24 16.56 35.96
N GLN A 195 3.17 16.12 36.65
CA GLN A 195 2.68 14.75 36.52
C GLN A 195 2.19 14.44 35.09
N GLN A 196 1.48 15.39 34.45
CA GLN A 196 1.05 15.23 33.06
C GLN A 196 2.22 15.17 32.08
N GLU A 197 3.26 15.94 32.32
CA GLU A 197 4.51 15.89 31.52
C GLU A 197 5.16 14.50 31.62
N VAL A 198 5.21 13.93 32.83
CA VAL A 198 5.72 12.56 33.03
C VAL A 198 4.86 11.54 32.30
N LEU A 199 3.54 11.62 32.44
CA LEU A 199 2.63 10.67 31.77
C LEU A 199 2.72 10.77 30.25
N MET A 200 2.96 11.95 29.70
CA MET A 200 3.12 12.16 28.25
C MET A 200 4.29 11.35 27.70
N ASN A 201 5.28 11.05 28.50
CA ASN A 201 6.41 10.19 28.15
C ASN A 201 6.01 8.73 27.87
N TYR A 202 4.84 8.30 28.33
CA TYR A 202 4.36 6.91 28.25
C TYR A 202 3.10 6.72 27.40
N ARG A 203 2.29 7.76 27.21
CA ARG A 203 1.02 7.66 26.48
C ARG A 203 1.21 7.17 25.06
N ILE A 204 0.28 6.39 24.55
CA ILE A 204 0.31 5.91 23.15
C ILE A 204 0.02 7.05 22.18
N ALA A 205 -0.97 7.91 22.48
CA ALA A 205 -1.11 9.19 21.79
C ALA A 205 -0.55 10.28 22.69
N TYR A 206 0.45 11.01 22.23
CA TYR A 206 1.14 12.00 23.06
C TYR A 206 1.54 13.23 22.26
N LEU A 207 1.71 14.32 22.97
CA LEU A 207 2.20 15.59 22.42
C LEU A 207 3.69 15.69 22.72
N GLY A 208 4.51 15.75 21.68
CA GLY A 208 5.98 15.77 21.80
C GLY A 208 6.64 16.68 20.78
N GLU A 209 7.87 17.08 21.06
CA GLU A 209 8.70 17.82 20.11
C GLU A 209 9.45 16.85 19.21
N THR A 210 9.32 17.01 17.92
CA THR A 210 9.96 16.15 16.93
C THR A 210 10.35 16.92 15.67
N MET A 211 11.29 16.35 14.92
CA MET A 211 11.65 16.86 13.59
C MET A 211 10.57 16.46 12.59
N VAL A 212 10.10 17.44 11.84
CA VAL A 212 9.03 17.27 10.87
C VAL A 212 9.39 17.84 9.51
N ASN A 213 8.72 17.33 8.48
CA ASN A 213 8.79 17.87 7.13
C ASN A 213 7.83 19.07 7.05
N TRP A 214 8.35 20.26 7.23
CA TRP A 214 7.55 21.49 7.18
C TRP A 214 7.57 22.10 5.78
N CYS A 215 6.41 22.36 5.24
CA CYS A 215 6.25 23.09 3.97
C CYS A 215 5.71 24.50 4.23
N PRO A 216 6.58 25.54 4.18
CA PRO A 216 6.14 26.92 4.48
C PRO A 216 5.04 27.42 3.54
N LYS A 217 5.10 27.02 2.27
CA LYS A 217 4.13 27.47 1.26
C LYS A 217 2.74 26.88 1.50
N LEU A 218 2.67 25.61 1.92
CA LEU A 218 1.42 24.93 2.27
C LEU A 218 1.00 25.22 3.72
N GLY A 219 1.93 25.71 4.54
CA GLY A 219 1.66 26.04 5.95
C GLY A 219 1.35 24.83 6.81
N THR A 220 1.88 23.67 6.47
CA THR A 220 1.59 22.41 7.16
C THR A 220 2.78 21.45 7.16
N VAL A 221 2.72 20.51 8.09
CA VAL A 221 3.61 19.33 8.12
C VAL A 221 3.17 18.32 7.07
N LEU A 222 4.14 17.70 6.42
CA LEU A 222 3.92 16.63 5.43
C LEU A 222 4.49 15.31 5.93
N ALA A 223 3.81 14.21 5.61
CA ALA A 223 4.34 12.88 5.83
C ALA A 223 5.51 12.60 4.87
N ASN A 224 6.35 11.60 5.17
CA ASN A 224 7.51 11.28 4.33
C ASN A 224 7.13 10.89 2.90
N ASP A 225 6.00 10.25 2.72
CA ASP A 225 5.46 9.86 1.41
C ASP A 225 4.88 11.06 0.62
N GLU A 226 4.60 12.17 1.29
CA GLU A 226 4.15 13.41 0.65
C GLU A 226 5.30 14.31 0.19
N VAL A 227 6.54 13.90 0.40
CA VAL A 227 7.76 14.65 0.01
C VAL A 227 8.56 13.85 -1.01
N VAL A 228 8.84 14.46 -2.15
CA VAL A 228 9.63 13.87 -3.24
C VAL A 228 10.72 14.87 -3.64
N ASP A 229 11.98 14.43 -3.57
CA ASP A 229 13.14 15.24 -3.95
C ASP A 229 13.20 16.62 -3.26
N GLY A 230 12.83 16.66 -1.97
CA GLY A 230 12.87 17.90 -1.15
C GLY A 230 11.74 18.88 -1.38
N VAL A 231 10.75 18.48 -2.17
CA VAL A 231 9.55 19.29 -2.44
C VAL A 231 8.29 18.50 -2.14
N SER A 232 7.19 19.22 -1.91
CA SER A 232 5.90 18.57 -1.72
C SER A 232 5.46 17.85 -3.00
N GLU A 233 4.91 16.64 -2.87
CA GLU A 233 4.34 15.88 -3.99
C GLU A 233 3.31 16.73 -4.76
N ARG A 234 2.51 17.48 -4.01
CA ARG A 234 1.53 18.41 -4.55
C ARG A 234 2.10 19.82 -4.55
N GLY A 235 2.12 20.44 -5.71
CA GLY A 235 2.55 21.81 -5.92
C GLY A 235 4.06 22.00 -6.06
N GLY A 236 4.88 21.00 -5.75
CA GLY A 236 6.34 21.08 -5.90
C GLY A 236 7.00 22.15 -5.04
N TYR A 237 6.45 22.45 -3.86
CA TYR A 237 6.97 23.47 -2.96
C TYR A 237 8.11 22.96 -2.09
N PRO A 238 9.13 23.81 -1.80
CA PRO A 238 10.22 23.44 -0.91
C PRO A 238 9.75 22.99 0.47
N VAL A 239 10.35 21.93 0.97
CA VAL A 239 10.10 21.35 2.29
C VAL A 239 11.40 21.44 3.11
N VAL A 240 11.28 21.86 4.37
CA VAL A 240 12.40 21.98 5.29
C VAL A 240 12.21 21.11 6.53
N GLN A 241 13.30 20.66 7.12
CA GLN A 241 13.25 19.99 8.41
C GLN A 241 13.13 21.04 9.52
N LYS A 242 12.16 20.88 10.41
CA LYS A 242 11.87 21.79 11.51
C LYS A 242 11.49 21.02 12.76
N LYS A 243 11.98 21.45 13.91
CA LYS A 243 11.54 20.90 15.20
C LYS A 243 10.24 21.59 15.62
N MET A 244 9.19 20.81 15.80
CA MET A 244 7.88 21.31 16.16
C MET A 244 7.22 20.44 17.22
N ARG A 245 6.38 21.04 18.02
CA ARG A 245 5.51 20.33 18.96
C ARG A 245 4.33 19.74 18.18
N GLN A 246 4.21 18.41 18.18
CA GLN A 246 3.25 17.67 17.35
C GLN A 246 2.61 16.56 18.16
N TRP A 247 1.36 16.24 17.82
CA TRP A 247 0.78 14.97 18.23
C TRP A 247 1.51 13.82 17.55
N CYS A 248 1.76 12.78 18.33
CA CYS A 248 2.42 11.57 17.88
C CYS A 248 1.66 10.33 18.33
N LEU A 249 1.71 9.27 17.54
CA LEU A 249 1.26 7.95 17.94
C LEU A 249 2.48 7.05 18.14
N ARG A 250 2.50 6.34 19.28
CA ARG A 250 3.64 5.48 19.67
C ARG A 250 3.62 4.14 18.92
N VAL A 251 3.67 4.19 17.61
CA VAL A 251 3.70 3.03 16.72
C VAL A 251 4.93 2.17 17.00
N SER A 252 6.04 2.79 17.39
CA SER A 252 7.30 2.12 17.73
C SER A 252 7.14 1.09 18.85
N ALA A 253 6.21 1.29 19.77
CA ALA A 253 5.91 0.34 20.85
C ALA A 253 5.40 -1.00 20.30
N TYR A 254 4.78 -0.99 19.13
CA TYR A 254 4.22 -2.16 18.47
C TYR A 254 5.16 -2.78 17.43
N ALA A 255 6.38 -2.28 17.28
CA ALA A 255 7.30 -2.69 16.23
C ALA A 255 7.54 -4.21 16.19
N GLY A 256 7.79 -4.84 17.33
CA GLY A 256 7.97 -6.29 17.42
C GLY A 256 6.73 -7.06 16.99
N ARG A 257 5.56 -6.65 17.44
CA ARG A 257 4.28 -7.28 17.07
C ARG A 257 3.92 -7.06 15.61
N LEU A 258 4.23 -5.88 15.05
CA LEU A 258 4.06 -5.61 13.64
C LEU A 258 4.95 -6.50 12.77
N LEU A 259 6.16 -6.78 13.24
CA LEU A 259 7.08 -7.69 12.57
C LEU A 259 6.59 -9.16 12.64
N ASP A 260 6.26 -9.63 13.85
CA ASP A 260 5.82 -11.00 14.09
C ASP A 260 4.50 -11.32 13.38
N GLY A 261 3.61 -10.36 13.29
CA GLY A 261 2.30 -10.51 12.66
C GLY A 261 2.36 -10.78 11.16
N LEU A 262 3.46 -10.44 10.49
CA LEU A 262 3.64 -10.72 9.08
C LEU A 262 3.65 -12.22 8.75
N ASP A 263 4.02 -13.06 9.70
CA ASP A 263 4.02 -14.51 9.53
C ASP A 263 2.62 -15.14 9.58
N LYS A 264 1.62 -14.38 10.01
CA LYS A 264 0.24 -14.85 10.21
C LYS A 264 -0.71 -14.49 9.05
N ILE A 265 -0.23 -13.77 8.06
CA ILE A 265 -1.05 -13.20 6.99
C ILE A 265 -0.56 -13.67 5.61
N ASP A 266 -1.52 -13.77 4.69
CA ASP A 266 -1.27 -14.20 3.30
C ASP A 266 -1.08 -12.97 2.40
N TRP A 267 0.08 -12.33 2.55
CA TRP A 267 0.51 -11.22 1.72
C TRP A 267 1.69 -11.65 0.86
N THR A 268 1.97 -10.94 -0.22
CA THR A 268 3.12 -11.25 -1.07
C THR A 268 4.43 -11.08 -0.30
N ASP A 269 5.44 -11.88 -0.63
CA ASP A 269 6.76 -11.80 -0.02
C ASP A 269 7.40 -10.42 -0.21
N SER A 270 7.20 -9.81 -1.37
CA SER A 270 7.68 -8.46 -1.68
C SER A 270 7.10 -7.41 -0.72
N LEU A 271 5.80 -7.47 -0.45
CA LEU A 271 5.15 -6.53 0.46
C LEU A 271 5.59 -6.75 1.90
N LYS A 272 5.68 -7.99 2.34
CA LYS A 272 6.18 -8.35 3.67
C LYS A 272 7.61 -7.85 3.86
N GLU A 273 8.47 -8.03 2.86
CA GLU A 273 9.85 -7.56 2.91
C GLU A 273 9.94 -6.03 2.99
N THR A 274 9.09 -5.32 2.24
CA THR A 274 8.99 -3.87 2.33
C THR A 274 8.64 -3.43 3.74
N GLN A 275 7.69 -4.10 4.39
CA GLN A 275 7.34 -3.79 5.78
C GLN A 275 8.44 -4.18 6.76
N ARG A 276 9.08 -5.33 6.58
CA ARG A 276 10.22 -5.74 7.42
C ARG A 276 11.35 -4.71 7.39
N ASN A 277 11.68 -4.24 6.20
CA ASN A 277 12.72 -3.20 6.02
C ASN A 277 12.30 -1.87 6.66
N TRP A 278 11.04 -1.52 6.56
CA TRP A 278 10.52 -0.29 7.17
C TRP A 278 10.52 -0.35 8.69
N ILE A 279 10.13 -1.48 9.26
CA ILE A 279 10.21 -1.73 10.72
C ILE A 279 11.67 -1.78 11.15
N GLY A 280 12.53 -2.42 10.36
CA GLY A 280 13.97 -2.37 10.50
C GLY A 280 14.49 -2.88 11.83
N ARG A 281 14.17 -4.13 12.20
CA ARG A 281 14.69 -4.75 13.42
C ARG A 281 16.20 -4.97 13.30
N SER A 282 16.93 -4.51 14.30
CA SER A 282 18.35 -4.81 14.46
C SER A 282 18.67 -5.16 15.90
N GLU A 283 19.53 -6.14 16.08
CA GLU A 283 19.98 -6.58 17.40
C GLU A 283 21.44 -6.22 17.57
N GLY A 284 21.76 -5.58 18.67
CA GLY A 284 23.11 -5.10 18.90
C GLY A 284 23.34 -4.66 20.33
N ALA A 285 24.31 -3.77 20.49
CA ALA A 285 24.66 -3.23 21.79
C ALA A 285 24.71 -1.70 21.76
N GLU A 286 24.25 -1.10 22.84
CA GLU A 286 24.54 0.29 23.16
C GLU A 286 25.87 0.33 23.93
N LEU A 287 26.69 1.31 23.60
CA LEU A 287 28.00 1.50 24.24
C LEU A 287 28.19 2.98 24.57
N THR A 288 28.61 3.27 25.80
CA THR A 288 28.81 4.64 26.27
C THR A 288 30.23 5.10 26.01
N PHE A 289 30.36 6.25 25.34
CA PHE A 289 31.65 6.95 25.10
C PHE A 289 31.68 8.21 25.94
N LYS A 290 32.83 8.44 26.57
CA LYS A 290 33.08 9.68 27.31
C LYS A 290 33.80 10.70 26.41
N VAL A 291 33.43 11.96 26.57
CA VAL A 291 34.11 13.05 25.88
C VAL A 291 35.40 13.37 26.64
N LYS A 292 36.52 13.45 25.91
CA LYS A 292 37.82 13.76 26.51
C LYS A 292 37.81 15.13 27.21
N ASP A 293 38.36 15.18 28.43
CA ASP A 293 38.48 16.39 29.25
C ASP A 293 37.09 17.03 29.58
N SER A 294 36.06 16.23 29.70
CA SER A 294 34.71 16.66 29.97
C SER A 294 33.95 15.59 30.76
N ASP A 295 32.88 15.99 31.44
CA ASP A 295 31.96 15.09 32.10
C ASP A 295 30.83 14.61 31.17
N VAL A 296 30.82 15.01 29.91
CA VAL A 296 29.83 14.65 28.92
C VAL A 296 30.05 13.22 28.46
N GLU A 297 28.95 12.49 28.42
CA GLU A 297 28.90 11.12 27.89
C GLU A 297 27.83 11.04 26.80
N PHE A 298 28.01 10.16 25.85
CA PHE A 298 26.98 9.84 24.88
C PHE A 298 26.99 8.35 24.53
N VAL A 299 25.85 7.86 24.09
CA VAL A 299 25.63 6.45 23.79
C VAL A 299 25.56 6.26 22.27
N ILE A 300 26.19 5.21 21.79
CA ILE A 300 26.02 4.74 20.40
C ILE A 300 25.35 3.38 20.40
N PHE A 301 24.73 3.04 19.29
CA PHE A 301 24.21 1.70 19.04
C PHE A 301 24.94 1.06 17.86
N THR A 302 25.34 -0.19 18.03
CA THR A 302 26.03 -0.95 16.97
C THR A 302 25.52 -2.38 16.87
N THR A 303 25.35 -2.87 15.64
CA THR A 303 25.11 -4.30 15.37
C THR A 303 26.41 -5.10 15.25
N ARG A 304 27.53 -4.38 15.22
CA ARG A 304 28.88 -4.92 15.08
C ARG A 304 29.72 -4.58 16.31
N ALA A 305 29.30 -5.08 17.47
CA ALA A 305 30.03 -4.88 18.74
C ALA A 305 31.46 -5.41 18.69
N ASP A 306 31.72 -6.42 17.88
CA ASP A 306 33.04 -6.99 17.63
C ASP A 306 34.06 -5.98 17.07
N THR A 307 33.60 -4.89 16.46
CA THR A 307 34.46 -3.94 15.75
C THR A 307 34.90 -2.75 16.60
N VAL A 308 34.61 -2.72 17.88
CA VAL A 308 34.96 -1.60 18.78
C VAL A 308 36.48 -1.30 18.76
N PHE A 309 37.33 -2.30 18.60
CA PHE A 309 38.77 -2.10 18.50
C PHE A 309 39.24 -1.40 17.23
N GLY A 310 38.39 -1.35 16.22
CA GLY A 310 38.67 -0.70 14.92
C GLY A 310 38.06 0.68 14.76
N VAL A 311 37.47 1.24 15.80
CA VAL A 311 36.90 2.60 15.76
C VAL A 311 37.99 3.63 15.60
N THR A 312 37.89 4.42 14.54
CA THR A 312 38.88 5.47 14.26
C THR A 312 38.31 6.89 14.32
N PHE A 313 37.00 7.00 14.27
CA PHE A 313 36.29 8.28 14.49
C PHE A 313 34.83 8.01 14.95
N MET A 314 34.22 9.06 15.51
CA MET A 314 32.81 9.06 15.88
C MET A 314 32.07 10.02 14.95
N VAL A 315 30.79 9.81 14.74
CA VAL A 315 29.98 10.71 13.91
C VAL A 315 28.66 11.01 14.60
N LEU A 316 28.34 12.31 14.65
CA LEU A 316 27.05 12.81 15.15
C LEU A 316 26.14 13.19 13.98
N ALA A 317 24.85 12.94 14.12
CA ALA A 317 23.85 13.50 13.22
C ALA A 317 23.86 15.04 13.34
N PRO A 318 23.65 15.77 12.25
CA PRO A 318 23.62 17.24 12.30
C PRO A 318 22.56 17.80 13.24
N GLU A 319 21.45 17.10 13.44
CA GLU A 319 20.33 17.50 14.29
C GLU A 319 20.54 17.17 15.78
N SER A 320 21.61 16.43 16.10
CA SER A 320 21.87 16.02 17.50
C SER A 320 22.16 17.22 18.39
N GLU A 321 21.59 17.21 19.57
CA GLU A 321 21.88 18.24 20.60
C GLU A 321 23.35 18.23 21.05
N LEU A 322 24.02 17.11 20.90
CA LEU A 322 25.46 16.96 21.19
C LEU A 322 26.32 17.83 20.30
N VAL A 323 25.88 18.22 19.11
CA VAL A 323 26.61 19.06 18.19
C VAL A 323 26.98 20.40 18.84
N ALA A 324 25.99 21.05 19.46
CA ALA A 324 26.22 22.31 20.17
C ALA A 324 27.18 22.15 21.36
N THR A 325 27.03 21.05 22.10
CA THR A 325 27.87 20.77 23.28
C THR A 325 29.31 20.43 22.93
N LEU A 326 29.52 19.67 21.85
CA LEU A 326 30.83 19.16 21.47
C LEU A 326 31.62 20.07 20.50
N THR A 327 30.96 21.02 19.88
CA THR A 327 31.61 21.95 18.96
C THR A 327 32.53 22.91 19.73
N THR A 328 33.81 22.88 19.44
CA THR A 328 34.75 23.79 20.05
C THR A 328 34.62 25.21 19.45
N PRO A 329 35.06 26.27 20.19
CA PRO A 329 34.99 27.63 19.65
C PRO A 329 35.72 27.79 18.29
N GLU A 330 36.82 27.09 18.09
CA GLU A 330 37.59 27.13 16.85
C GLU A 330 36.85 26.51 15.65
N GLN A 331 35.96 25.59 15.90
CA GLN A 331 35.16 24.89 14.87
C GLN A 331 33.74 25.46 14.70
N LYS A 332 33.36 26.42 15.52
CA LYS A 332 32.00 26.94 15.54
C LYS A 332 31.51 27.45 14.18
N GLU A 333 32.30 28.24 13.50
CA GLU A 333 31.95 28.80 12.19
C GLU A 333 31.76 27.70 11.13
N ALA A 334 32.72 26.76 11.06
CA ALA A 334 32.64 25.64 10.12
C ALA A 334 31.43 24.73 10.37
N VAL A 335 31.16 24.44 11.64
CA VAL A 335 29.99 23.60 12.03
C VAL A 335 28.68 24.29 11.70
N GLU A 336 28.52 25.57 12.01
CA GLU A 336 27.29 26.32 11.69
C GLU A 336 27.05 26.39 10.18
N ALA A 337 28.07 26.59 9.37
CA ALA A 337 27.96 26.56 7.92
C ALA A 337 27.52 25.20 7.40
N TYR A 338 28.07 24.12 7.96
CA TYR A 338 27.69 22.77 7.61
C TYR A 338 26.22 22.45 7.98
N LEU A 339 25.80 22.86 9.18
CA LEU A 339 24.40 22.66 9.63
C LEU A 339 23.41 23.39 8.71
N ASP A 340 23.72 24.61 8.28
CA ASP A 340 22.87 25.36 7.36
C ASP A 340 22.76 24.68 5.98
N ALA A 341 23.86 24.09 5.50
CA ALA A 341 23.88 23.36 4.26
C ALA A 341 23.03 22.07 4.31
N THR A 342 22.97 21.41 5.47
CA THR A 342 22.26 20.13 5.63
C THR A 342 20.78 20.27 5.99
N LYS A 343 20.34 21.40 6.53
CA LYS A 343 18.94 21.65 6.94
C LYS A 343 17.91 21.47 5.83
N LYS A 344 18.31 21.65 4.59
CA LYS A 344 17.44 21.60 3.40
C LYS A 344 17.23 20.18 2.86
N ARG A 345 17.90 19.19 3.43
CA ARG A 345 17.87 17.81 2.94
C ARG A 345 16.97 16.96 3.81
N THR A 346 16.03 16.22 3.18
CA THR A 346 15.19 15.24 3.86
C THR A 346 15.97 13.97 4.20
N GLU A 347 15.51 13.21 5.16
CA GLU A 347 16.13 11.92 5.50
C GLU A 347 16.18 10.97 4.31
N ARG A 348 15.13 10.96 3.49
CA ARG A 348 15.07 10.11 2.29
C ARG A 348 16.17 10.47 1.29
N GLU A 349 16.38 11.76 1.08
CA GLU A 349 17.47 12.25 0.23
C GLU A 349 18.84 11.91 0.80
N ARG A 350 19.00 12.02 2.11
CA ARG A 350 20.23 11.68 2.81
C ARG A 350 20.56 10.19 2.72
N ILE A 351 19.55 9.33 2.75
CA ILE A 351 19.71 7.88 2.58
C ILE A 351 20.09 7.53 1.12
N ALA A 352 19.49 8.21 0.16
CA ALA A 352 19.69 7.94 -1.27
C ALA A 352 21.00 8.55 -1.82
N ASP A 353 21.42 9.69 -1.29
CA ASP A 353 22.61 10.41 -1.77
C ASP A 353 23.89 9.82 -1.16
N ARG A 354 24.81 9.42 -2.02
CA ARG A 354 26.10 8.84 -1.63
C ARG A 354 27.24 9.85 -1.57
N ARG A 355 26.97 11.15 -1.71
CA ARG A 355 28.00 12.17 -1.56
C ARG A 355 28.50 12.20 -0.12
N VAL A 356 29.79 12.31 0.03
CA VAL A 356 30.46 12.39 1.35
C VAL A 356 30.56 13.85 1.76
N THR A 357 29.91 14.21 2.87
CA THR A 357 30.00 15.55 3.47
C THR A 357 30.17 15.40 4.97
N GLY A 358 30.83 16.33 5.60
CA GLY A 358 31.04 16.34 7.05
C GLY A 358 31.91 17.46 7.52
N VAL A 359 31.93 17.66 8.85
CA VAL A 359 32.80 18.65 9.52
C VAL A 359 33.27 18.09 10.86
N TRP A 360 34.51 18.39 11.23
CA TRP A 360 35.01 18.01 12.55
C TRP A 360 34.46 18.95 13.63
N SER A 361 34.06 18.37 14.78
CA SER A 361 33.54 19.14 15.91
C SER A 361 34.61 19.86 16.72
N GLY A 362 35.87 19.44 16.62
CA GLY A 362 36.98 19.87 17.46
C GLY A 362 37.17 19.05 18.74
N SER A 363 36.22 18.18 19.08
CA SER A 363 36.29 17.36 20.28
C SER A 363 36.70 15.91 19.99
N TYR A 364 37.10 15.21 21.05
CA TYR A 364 37.50 13.79 21.03
C TYR A 364 36.65 13.02 22.01
N ALA A 365 36.29 11.79 21.65
CA ALA A 365 35.69 10.81 22.54
C ALA A 365 36.76 9.78 22.95
N ILE A 366 36.54 9.11 24.06
CA ILE A 366 37.45 8.07 24.56
C ILE A 366 36.80 6.70 24.30
N ASN A 367 37.52 5.85 23.58
CA ASN A 367 37.07 4.47 23.34
C ASN A 367 37.07 3.73 24.69
N PRO A 368 35.94 3.20 25.14
CA PRO A 368 35.83 2.57 26.47
C PRO A 368 36.66 1.28 26.59
N LEU A 369 37.03 0.64 25.48
CA LEU A 369 37.85 -0.57 25.50
C LEU A 369 39.35 -0.30 25.34
N THR A 370 39.72 0.67 24.53
CA THR A 370 41.14 0.93 24.21
C THR A 370 41.74 2.12 24.91
N GLY A 371 40.92 3.02 25.43
CA GLY A 371 41.35 4.28 26.04
C GLY A 371 41.84 5.32 25.02
N GLU A 372 41.75 5.05 23.75
CA GLU A 372 42.17 5.96 22.69
C GLU A 372 41.26 7.18 22.57
N SER A 373 41.88 8.34 22.25
CA SER A 373 41.12 9.55 21.91
C SER A 373 40.76 9.51 20.44
N ILE A 374 39.46 9.62 20.18
CA ILE A 374 38.87 9.43 18.85
C ILE A 374 38.16 10.73 18.44
N PRO A 375 38.49 11.31 17.25
CA PRO A 375 37.85 12.55 16.81
C PRO A 375 36.35 12.37 16.56
N VAL A 376 35.56 13.37 16.96
CA VAL A 376 34.12 13.39 16.77
C VAL A 376 33.76 14.29 15.61
N TRP A 377 33.22 13.71 14.57
CA TRP A 377 32.77 14.38 13.35
C TRP A 377 31.26 14.56 13.34
N ILE A 378 30.78 15.41 12.46
CA ILE A 378 29.36 15.67 12.21
C ILE A 378 29.14 15.40 10.73
N SER A 379 28.16 14.54 10.41
CA SER A 379 27.84 14.21 9.02
C SER A 379 26.39 13.82 8.85
N ASP A 380 25.83 14.17 7.71
CA ASP A 380 24.45 13.93 7.34
C ASP A 380 24.12 12.48 6.95
N TYR A 381 25.12 11.59 6.85
CA TYR A 381 24.85 10.17 6.66
C TYR A 381 24.38 9.47 7.95
N VAL A 382 24.51 10.13 9.09
CA VAL A 382 23.96 9.66 10.36
C VAL A 382 22.60 10.34 10.61
N LEU A 383 21.59 9.55 10.94
CA LEU A 383 20.25 10.05 11.18
C LEU A 383 19.95 10.15 12.67
N ALA A 384 19.43 11.29 13.09
CA ALA A 384 19.14 11.56 14.51
C ALA A 384 18.07 10.63 15.10
N GLY A 385 17.15 10.17 14.28
CA GLY A 385 16.08 9.30 14.73
C GLY A 385 16.38 7.81 14.68
N TYR A 386 17.56 7.44 14.19
CA TYR A 386 17.98 6.03 14.19
C TYR A 386 19.05 5.82 15.27
N GLY A 387 18.75 4.89 16.19
CA GLY A 387 19.63 4.66 17.33
C GLY A 387 19.66 5.87 18.26
N THR A 388 20.85 6.37 18.55
CA THR A 388 21.08 7.48 19.48
C THR A 388 21.44 8.80 18.77
N GLY A 389 21.46 8.81 17.45
CA GLY A 389 21.92 9.95 16.66
C GLY A 389 23.43 10.12 16.67
N ALA A 390 24.16 9.15 17.20
CA ALA A 390 25.62 9.09 17.19
C ALA A 390 26.08 7.68 16.83
N ILE A 391 27.16 7.57 16.08
CA ILE A 391 27.74 6.27 15.71
C ILE A 391 29.23 6.23 16.01
N MET A 392 29.73 5.04 16.29
CA MET A 392 31.16 4.73 16.18
C MET A 392 31.43 4.32 14.74
N ALA A 393 32.46 4.87 14.13
CA ALA A 393 32.79 4.57 12.75
C ALA A 393 33.97 3.57 12.68
N VAL A 394 33.73 2.51 11.91
CA VAL A 394 34.73 1.46 11.65
C VAL A 394 34.93 1.33 10.15
N PRO A 395 35.77 2.16 9.56
CA PRO A 395 35.91 2.29 8.10
C PRO A 395 36.38 1.01 7.41
N ALA A 396 37.08 0.13 8.10
CA ALA A 396 37.54 -1.12 7.51
C ALA A 396 36.37 -2.08 7.22
N HIS A 397 35.23 -1.96 7.93
CA HIS A 397 34.13 -2.93 7.90
C HIS A 397 32.74 -2.32 7.70
N ASP A 398 32.69 -1.07 7.24
CA ASP A 398 31.46 -0.39 6.86
C ASP A 398 31.74 0.50 5.64
N SER A 399 31.01 0.33 4.57
CA SER A 399 31.26 1.03 3.30
C SER A 399 31.05 2.54 3.37
N ARG A 400 30.10 3.01 4.18
CA ARG A 400 29.85 4.45 4.36
C ARG A 400 30.95 5.11 5.20
N ASP A 401 31.36 4.45 6.28
CA ASP A 401 32.47 4.88 7.10
C ASP A 401 33.77 4.87 6.29
N TYR A 402 33.94 3.87 5.42
CA TYR A 402 35.11 3.78 4.52
C TYR A 402 35.19 4.97 3.58
N ALA A 403 34.07 5.29 2.90
CA ALA A 403 34.00 6.43 1.99
C ALA A 403 34.32 7.74 2.71
N PHE A 404 33.81 7.92 3.92
CA PHE A 404 34.05 9.08 4.77
C PHE A 404 35.54 9.18 5.15
N ALA A 405 36.09 8.07 5.62
CA ALA A 405 37.54 8.03 6.02
C ALA A 405 38.46 8.32 4.85
N LYS A 406 38.18 7.77 3.66
CA LYS A 406 38.99 8.06 2.45
C LYS A 406 38.88 9.52 2.05
N HIS A 407 37.69 10.11 2.10
CA HIS A 407 37.48 11.51 1.74
C HIS A 407 38.22 12.48 2.68
N PHE A 408 38.21 12.22 3.99
CA PHE A 408 38.81 13.09 4.99
C PHE A 408 40.20 12.64 5.47
N GLY A 409 40.76 11.58 4.89
CA GLY A 409 42.09 11.10 5.24
C GLY A 409 42.20 10.50 6.64
N LEU A 410 41.13 9.84 7.12
CA LEU A 410 41.08 9.21 8.43
C LEU A 410 41.62 7.78 8.38
N GLU A 411 42.13 7.30 9.53
CA GLU A 411 42.70 5.95 9.65
C GLU A 411 41.68 4.84 9.40
N ILE A 412 42.14 3.76 8.73
CA ILE A 412 41.34 2.56 8.43
C ILE A 412 42.07 1.36 9.00
N ARG A 413 41.49 0.69 10.00
CA ARG A 413 42.08 -0.45 10.73
C ARG A 413 41.35 -1.74 10.41
N PRO A 414 41.96 -2.69 9.66
CA PRO A 414 41.31 -3.98 9.43
C PRO A 414 41.33 -4.83 10.70
N LEU A 415 40.19 -5.49 10.95
CA LEU A 415 39.97 -6.36 12.13
C LEU A 415 39.75 -7.83 11.76
N ILE A 416 39.74 -8.15 10.48
CA ILE A 416 39.49 -9.50 9.98
C ILE A 416 40.73 -9.96 9.18
N GLU A 417 41.23 -11.15 9.49
CA GLU A 417 42.41 -11.73 8.82
C GLU A 417 42.15 -11.89 7.32
N GLY A 418 43.08 -11.47 6.51
CA GLY A 418 43.01 -11.57 5.06
C GLY A 418 42.15 -10.55 4.37
N ALA A 419 41.49 -9.64 5.12
CA ALA A 419 40.67 -8.58 4.52
C ALA A 419 41.57 -7.52 3.88
N ASP A 420 41.43 -7.31 2.59
CA ASP A 420 42.11 -6.22 1.85
C ASP A 420 41.20 -5.00 1.83
N VAL A 421 41.58 -3.97 2.61
CA VAL A 421 40.81 -2.72 2.73
C VAL A 421 41.50 -1.55 2.00
N SER A 422 42.37 -1.85 1.05
CA SER A 422 43.11 -0.81 0.29
C SER A 422 42.19 -0.04 -0.68
N GLU A 423 41.22 -0.71 -1.30
CA GLU A 423 40.34 -0.12 -2.29
C GLU A 423 38.86 -0.05 -1.84
N GLU A 424 38.47 -0.95 -0.95
CA GLU A 424 37.09 -1.04 -0.45
C GLU A 424 37.05 -1.60 0.97
N SER A 425 35.94 -1.40 1.68
CA SER A 425 35.68 -2.00 2.98
C SER A 425 35.35 -3.48 2.87
N PHE A 426 35.59 -4.23 3.93
CA PHE A 426 35.19 -5.62 4.07
C PHE A 426 33.96 -5.67 4.99
N ASP A 427 32.75 -5.56 4.42
CA ASP A 427 31.50 -5.45 5.17
C ASP A 427 30.92 -6.80 5.61
N ALA A 428 31.42 -7.91 5.07
CA ALA A 428 30.92 -9.24 5.41
C ALA A 428 31.14 -9.56 6.90
N LYS A 429 30.11 -10.12 7.53
CA LYS A 429 30.13 -10.54 8.94
C LYS A 429 30.73 -11.95 9.08
N GLU A 430 31.90 -12.16 8.50
CA GLU A 430 32.57 -13.46 8.46
C GLU A 430 34.09 -13.30 8.51
N GLY A 431 34.77 -14.32 8.95
CA GLY A 431 36.22 -14.37 9.05
C GLY A 431 36.70 -14.44 10.49
N ILE A 432 38.02 -14.43 10.65
CA ILE A 432 38.70 -14.54 11.94
C ILE A 432 39.21 -13.16 12.39
N MET A 433 38.91 -12.81 13.62
CA MET A 433 39.27 -11.51 14.20
C MET A 433 40.79 -11.39 14.42
N MET A 434 41.28 -10.19 14.11
CA MET A 434 42.67 -9.75 14.43
C MET A 434 42.65 -8.33 14.95
N ASN A 435 43.76 -7.84 15.48
CA ASN A 435 43.86 -6.48 16.01
C ASN A 435 42.81 -6.08 17.05
N SER A 436 42.31 -7.03 17.76
CA SER A 436 41.21 -6.88 18.74
C SER A 436 41.61 -7.51 20.10
N PRO A 437 42.57 -6.96 20.89
CA PRO A 437 43.28 -5.70 20.66
C PRO A 437 44.50 -5.84 19.74
N ARG A 438 45.02 -4.70 19.31
CA ARG A 438 46.32 -4.63 18.64
C ARG A 438 47.46 -4.83 19.66
N PRO A 439 48.65 -5.31 19.24
CA PRO A 439 49.81 -5.53 20.17
C PRO A 439 50.22 -4.28 20.97
N GLU A 440 50.02 -3.09 20.40
CA GLU A 440 50.39 -1.81 21.04
C GLU A 440 49.34 -1.33 22.05
N GLN A 441 48.15 -1.90 22.03
CA GLN A 441 47.07 -1.51 22.96
C GLN A 441 47.23 -2.24 24.29
N THR A 442 47.77 -1.54 25.27
CA THR A 442 48.09 -2.06 26.62
C THR A 442 47.14 -1.52 27.71
N GLY A 443 45.90 -1.18 27.33
CA GLY A 443 44.87 -0.65 28.25
C GLY A 443 44.38 -1.67 29.28
N GLU A 444 43.52 -1.26 30.18
CA GLU A 444 42.95 -2.06 31.26
C GLU A 444 41.93 -3.11 30.75
N CYS A 445 41.68 -3.13 29.45
CA CYS A 445 40.71 -4.05 28.85
C CYS A 445 41.21 -5.49 28.79
N ASP A 446 40.51 -6.41 29.36
CA ASP A 446 40.81 -7.84 29.36
C ASP A 446 40.07 -8.62 28.27
N LEU A 447 39.31 -7.94 27.43
CA LEU A 447 38.61 -8.57 26.27
C LEU A 447 39.61 -8.81 25.14
N VAL A 448 39.70 -10.07 24.71
CA VAL A 448 40.53 -10.50 23.58
C VAL A 448 39.64 -11.22 22.56
N LEU A 449 39.53 -10.65 21.37
CA LEU A 449 38.72 -11.24 20.28
C LEU A 449 39.55 -11.93 19.21
N ASN A 450 40.87 -11.72 19.24
CA ASN A 450 41.83 -12.30 18.29
C ASN A 450 41.66 -13.82 18.21
N GLY A 451 41.53 -14.34 16.98
CA GLY A 451 41.38 -15.78 16.74
C GLY A 451 39.94 -16.30 16.81
N LEU A 452 38.98 -15.48 17.24
CA LEU A 452 37.55 -15.83 17.23
C LEU A 452 36.95 -15.53 15.86
N ASP A 453 35.91 -16.31 15.45
CA ASP A 453 35.12 -15.90 14.31
C ASP A 453 34.24 -14.67 14.66
N VAL A 454 33.74 -13.97 13.64
CA VAL A 454 32.97 -12.74 13.82
C VAL A 454 31.72 -12.97 14.70
N LYS A 455 31.02 -14.07 14.51
CA LYS A 455 29.80 -14.38 15.27
C LYS A 455 30.10 -14.59 16.77
N GLU A 456 31.17 -15.34 17.08
CA GLU A 456 31.61 -15.53 18.47
C GLU A 456 32.11 -14.21 19.07
N ALA A 457 32.82 -13.39 18.28
CA ALA A 457 33.32 -12.10 18.70
C ALA A 457 32.19 -11.12 19.05
N ILE A 458 31.13 -11.09 18.26
CA ILE A 458 29.93 -10.28 18.55
C ILE A 458 29.29 -10.71 19.87
N ALA A 459 29.05 -12.00 20.04
CA ALA A 459 28.46 -12.54 21.26
C ALA A 459 29.31 -12.25 22.49
N ARG A 460 30.62 -12.45 22.40
CA ARG A 460 31.52 -12.20 23.51
C ARG A 460 31.65 -10.74 23.89
N THR A 461 31.67 -9.86 22.90
CA THR A 461 31.71 -8.42 23.16
C THR A 461 30.43 -7.92 23.82
N LYS A 462 29.27 -8.40 23.40
CA LYS A 462 28.00 -8.09 24.04
C LYS A 462 27.96 -8.49 25.51
N GLU A 463 28.44 -9.71 25.80
CA GLU A 463 28.53 -10.20 27.16
C GLU A 463 29.49 -9.33 27.99
N TYR A 464 30.64 -9.00 27.44
CA TYR A 464 31.62 -8.12 28.09
C TYR A 464 31.06 -6.74 28.41
N ILE A 465 30.38 -6.10 27.47
CA ILE A 465 29.71 -4.81 27.64
C ILE A 465 28.76 -4.86 28.82
N LYS A 466 27.95 -5.92 28.88
CA LYS A 466 26.97 -6.13 29.95
C LYS A 466 27.64 -6.34 31.30
N GLU A 467 28.64 -7.21 31.39
CA GLU A 467 29.35 -7.54 32.61
C GLU A 467 30.09 -6.33 33.20
N LYS A 468 30.72 -5.52 32.36
CA LYS A 468 31.53 -4.37 32.78
C LYS A 468 30.71 -3.09 32.93
N GLY A 469 29.43 -3.12 32.64
CA GLY A 469 28.57 -1.94 32.76
C GLY A 469 28.89 -0.85 31.74
N LEU A 470 29.46 -1.18 30.59
CA LEU A 470 29.85 -0.23 29.55
C LEU A 470 28.68 0.20 28.66
N GLY A 471 27.54 -0.49 28.77
CA GLY A 471 26.37 -0.28 27.99
C GLY A 471 25.36 -1.42 28.20
N ARG A 472 24.49 -1.64 27.22
CA ARG A 472 23.48 -2.71 27.29
C ARG A 472 23.27 -3.38 25.93
N VAL A 473 22.87 -4.63 25.95
CA VAL A 473 22.39 -5.35 24.75
C VAL A 473 20.96 -4.94 24.48
N LYS A 474 20.62 -4.63 23.23
CA LYS A 474 19.32 -4.07 22.88
C LYS A 474 18.87 -4.53 21.49
N VAL A 475 17.58 -4.75 21.35
CA VAL A 475 16.92 -4.80 20.05
C VAL A 475 16.44 -3.39 19.71
N ASN A 476 16.80 -2.92 18.55
CA ASN A 476 16.42 -1.59 18.07
C ASN A 476 15.57 -1.73 16.80
N TYR A 477 14.70 -0.74 16.58
CA TYR A 477 13.84 -0.68 15.40
C TYR A 477 14.02 0.66 14.71
N ARG A 478 14.03 0.63 13.39
CA ARG A 478 14.05 1.87 12.59
C ARG A 478 12.71 2.58 12.61
N LEU A 479 11.62 1.83 12.78
CA LEU A 479 10.26 2.36 12.82
C LEU A 479 10.14 3.43 13.90
N ARG A 480 9.64 4.59 13.51
CA ARG A 480 9.42 5.74 14.39
C ARG A 480 7.96 5.93 14.70
N ASP A 481 7.70 6.71 15.76
CA ASP A 481 6.36 7.15 16.08
C ASP A 481 5.80 8.00 14.94
N ALA A 482 4.51 7.82 14.68
CA ALA A 482 3.82 8.56 13.64
C ALA A 482 3.54 9.99 14.08
N ILE A 483 3.90 10.95 13.25
CA ILE A 483 3.50 12.35 13.43
C ILE A 483 2.03 12.42 13.04
N PHE A 484 1.18 12.82 13.99
CA PHE A 484 -0.26 12.67 13.89
C PHE A 484 -1.03 13.98 13.90
N SER A 485 -0.38 15.11 13.78
CA SER A 485 -1.08 16.40 13.68
C SER A 485 -0.75 17.11 12.38
N ARG A 486 -1.75 17.85 11.87
CA ARG A 486 -1.64 18.67 10.67
C ARG A 486 -2.18 20.06 10.92
N GLN A 487 -1.54 21.04 10.33
CA GLN A 487 -1.91 22.44 10.39
C GLN A 487 -2.87 22.76 9.25
N ARG A 488 -3.98 22.02 9.22
CA ARG A 488 -5.03 22.10 8.17
C ARG A 488 -6.40 22.28 8.80
N TYR A 489 -7.32 22.82 8.00
CA TYR A 489 -8.73 22.89 8.35
C TYR A 489 -9.45 21.57 8.07
N TRP A 490 -9.32 21.04 6.83
CA TRP A 490 -10.09 19.88 6.35
C TRP A 490 -9.46 18.56 6.83
N GLY A 491 -9.79 18.21 8.05
CA GLY A 491 -9.34 17.00 8.73
C GLY A 491 -10.12 16.81 10.02
N GLU A 492 -10.00 15.63 10.63
CA GLU A 492 -10.69 15.33 11.89
C GLU A 492 -10.14 16.25 13.00
N PRO A 493 -11.01 16.97 13.71
CA PRO A 493 -10.56 17.75 14.86
C PRO A 493 -10.19 16.86 16.04
N PHE A 494 -9.17 17.28 16.79
CA PHE A 494 -8.83 16.61 18.05
C PHE A 494 -9.85 16.95 19.14
N PRO A 495 -10.31 15.94 19.92
CA PRO A 495 -11.19 16.19 21.06
C PRO A 495 -10.37 16.60 22.30
N VAL A 496 -9.57 17.65 22.16
CA VAL A 496 -8.54 18.05 23.13
C VAL A 496 -8.67 19.53 23.45
N TYR A 497 -8.65 19.86 24.76
CA TYR A 497 -8.47 21.22 25.23
C TYR A 497 -7.13 21.37 25.96
N SER A 498 -6.63 22.60 26.02
CA SER A 498 -5.33 22.88 26.62
C SER A 498 -5.51 23.62 27.96
N LYS A 499 -4.92 23.07 28.99
CA LYS A 499 -4.87 23.67 30.35
C LYS A 499 -3.38 23.78 30.74
N GLU A 500 -2.93 25.03 30.97
CA GLU A 500 -1.52 25.29 31.30
C GLU A 500 -0.52 24.70 30.30
N GLY A 501 -0.88 24.65 29.03
CA GLY A 501 -0.06 24.09 27.96
C GLY A 501 -0.08 22.55 27.86
N MET A 502 -0.84 21.88 28.72
CA MET A 502 -0.99 20.44 28.73
C MET A 502 -2.32 20.01 28.09
N PRO A 503 -2.33 18.95 27.26
CA PRO A 503 -3.55 18.48 26.64
C PRO A 503 -4.39 17.64 27.60
N TYR A 504 -5.70 17.82 27.49
CA TYR A 504 -6.73 17.03 28.20
C TYR A 504 -7.78 16.60 27.19
N MET A 505 -8.25 15.37 27.31
CA MET A 505 -9.32 14.88 26.43
C MET A 505 -10.69 15.33 26.95
N VAL A 506 -11.58 15.68 26.00
CA VAL A 506 -13.00 15.86 26.34
C VAL A 506 -13.59 14.49 26.73
N PRO A 507 -14.64 14.43 27.56
CA PRO A 507 -15.29 13.17 27.90
C PRO A 507 -15.80 12.44 26.66
N GLU A 508 -15.69 11.12 26.62
CA GLU A 508 -16.15 10.29 25.48
C GLU A 508 -17.63 10.51 25.16
N SER A 509 -18.46 10.75 26.18
CA SER A 509 -19.88 11.01 26.01
C SER A 509 -20.20 12.31 25.26
N CYS A 510 -19.20 13.18 25.10
CA CYS A 510 -19.34 14.47 24.39
C CYS A 510 -18.95 14.39 22.91
N LEU A 511 -18.45 13.25 22.46
CA LEU A 511 -18.08 13.05 21.05
C LEU A 511 -19.32 12.88 20.17
N PRO A 512 -19.30 13.37 18.92
CA PRO A 512 -18.16 14.01 18.25
C PRO A 512 -18.00 15.48 18.64
N ILE A 513 -16.75 15.96 18.61
CA ILE A 513 -16.43 17.37 18.57
C ILE A 513 -16.35 17.75 17.10
N GLU A 514 -17.32 18.49 16.62
CA GLU A 514 -17.46 18.80 15.20
C GLU A 514 -16.50 19.89 14.74
N LEU A 515 -16.05 19.78 13.47
CA LEU A 515 -15.20 20.78 12.84
C LEU A 515 -15.92 22.13 12.77
N PRO A 516 -15.33 23.22 13.32
CA PRO A 516 -16.00 24.51 13.37
C PRO A 516 -15.97 25.25 12.04
N GLU A 517 -16.85 26.21 11.86
CA GLU A 517 -16.79 27.16 10.76
C GLU A 517 -15.62 28.13 10.92
N VAL A 518 -14.94 28.43 9.82
CA VAL A 518 -13.85 29.42 9.78
C VAL A 518 -14.04 30.37 8.60
N ALA A 519 -13.56 31.59 8.78
CA ALA A 519 -13.65 32.61 7.75
C ALA A 519 -12.63 32.39 6.61
N LYS A 520 -11.52 31.77 6.90
CA LYS A 520 -10.42 31.50 5.96
C LYS A 520 -9.81 30.13 6.24
N PHE A 521 -9.35 29.46 5.18
CA PHE A 521 -8.72 28.14 5.24
C PHE A 521 -7.19 28.22 5.27
N LEU A 522 -6.62 29.41 5.30
CA LEU A 522 -5.19 29.69 5.44
C LEU A 522 -4.81 29.84 6.90
N PRO A 523 -3.52 29.68 7.26
CA PRO A 523 -3.04 30.02 8.59
C PRO A 523 -3.37 31.45 8.99
N THR A 524 -3.42 31.73 10.30
CA THR A 524 -3.61 33.09 10.83
C THR A 524 -2.36 33.95 10.56
N GLU A 525 -2.49 35.28 10.71
CA GLU A 525 -1.37 36.21 10.58
C GLU A 525 -0.25 35.94 11.61
N SER A 526 -0.60 35.39 12.78
CA SER A 526 0.34 34.98 13.82
C SER A 526 0.97 33.60 13.58
N GLY A 527 0.62 32.92 12.48
CA GLY A 527 1.16 31.63 12.12
C GLY A 527 0.46 30.42 12.75
N GLU A 528 -0.70 30.62 13.37
CA GLU A 528 -1.51 29.53 13.89
C GLU A 528 -2.20 28.76 12.73
N PRO A 529 -2.53 27.46 12.94
CA PRO A 529 -3.30 26.69 11.95
C PRO A 529 -4.63 27.36 11.60
N PRO A 530 -5.27 26.98 10.47
CA PRO A 530 -6.54 27.56 10.04
C PRO A 530 -7.66 27.59 11.09
N LEU A 531 -7.69 26.61 12.01
CA LEU A 531 -8.65 26.60 13.13
C LEU A 531 -8.47 27.78 14.09
N GLY A 532 -7.33 28.48 14.03
CA GLY A 532 -7.12 29.73 14.75
C GLY A 532 -8.07 30.85 14.33
N HIS A 533 -8.70 30.76 13.16
CA HIS A 533 -9.74 31.66 12.70
C HIS A 533 -11.13 31.38 13.29
N ALA A 534 -11.31 30.22 13.92
CA ALA A 534 -12.60 29.85 14.53
C ALA A 534 -12.90 30.75 15.73
N THR A 535 -14.12 31.24 15.82
CA THR A 535 -14.60 32.08 16.93
C THR A 535 -15.32 31.29 18.00
N VAL A 536 -15.82 30.10 17.68
CA VAL A 536 -16.52 29.19 18.58
C VAL A 536 -15.69 27.91 18.67
N TRP A 537 -14.59 27.97 19.40
CA TRP A 537 -13.64 26.87 19.51
C TRP A 537 -12.96 26.84 20.88
N ALA A 538 -13.79 26.80 21.92
CA ALA A 538 -13.38 26.66 23.31
C ALA A 538 -14.22 25.58 24.00
N TRP A 539 -13.65 24.91 24.98
CA TRP A 539 -14.32 23.85 25.73
C TRP A 539 -14.73 24.32 27.13
N ASP A 540 -16.01 24.23 27.40
CA ASP A 540 -16.58 24.49 28.73
C ASP A 540 -16.61 23.18 29.52
N THR A 541 -15.73 23.07 30.52
CA THR A 541 -15.60 21.85 31.33
C THR A 541 -16.76 21.66 32.34
N VAL A 542 -17.55 22.72 32.60
CA VAL A 542 -18.71 22.63 33.49
C VAL A 542 -19.94 22.13 32.73
N ASN A 543 -20.22 22.71 31.57
CA ASN A 543 -21.38 22.38 30.76
C ASN A 543 -21.11 21.31 29.67
N ASN A 544 -19.85 20.91 29.54
CA ASN A 544 -19.41 19.88 28.55
C ASN A 544 -19.86 20.18 27.13
N CYS A 545 -19.57 21.38 26.67
CA CYS A 545 -19.90 21.81 25.31
C CYS A 545 -18.86 22.78 24.74
N VAL A 546 -18.87 22.91 23.41
CA VAL A 546 -18.07 23.90 22.70
C VAL A 546 -18.75 25.26 22.82
N VAL A 547 -17.99 26.27 23.20
CA VAL A 547 -18.46 27.64 23.42
C VAL A 547 -17.58 28.65 22.70
N GLU A 548 -18.00 29.91 22.69
CA GLU A 548 -17.26 31.02 22.08
C GLU A 548 -15.90 31.23 22.76
N ASN A 549 -14.88 31.56 21.96
CA ASN A 549 -13.53 31.85 22.45
C ASN A 549 -13.48 33.00 23.45
N SER A 550 -14.41 33.95 23.34
CA SER A 550 -14.51 35.09 24.25
C SER A 550 -14.78 34.70 25.71
N LYS A 551 -15.26 33.48 25.92
CA LYS A 551 -15.54 32.93 27.24
C LYS A 551 -14.36 32.21 27.90
N ILE A 552 -13.22 32.09 27.22
CA ILE A 552 -12.02 31.45 27.77
C ILE A 552 -11.54 32.22 29.03
N ASP A 553 -11.53 31.53 30.15
CA ASP A 553 -11.04 32.07 31.42
C ASP A 553 -9.81 31.31 31.95
N ASN A 554 -9.42 30.20 31.29
CA ASN A 554 -8.35 29.30 31.70
C ASN A 554 -8.52 28.72 33.11
N VAL A 555 -9.74 28.65 33.59
CA VAL A 555 -10.13 28.06 34.89
C VAL A 555 -11.18 26.99 34.68
N THR A 556 -12.24 27.28 33.93
CA THR A 556 -13.32 26.34 33.57
C THR A 556 -13.52 26.20 32.10
N ILE A 557 -13.14 27.21 31.32
CA ILE A 557 -13.26 27.23 29.85
C ILE A 557 -11.86 27.39 29.24
N PHE A 558 -11.51 26.46 28.39
CA PHE A 558 -10.15 26.35 27.83
C PHE A 558 -10.18 26.33 26.30
N PRO A 559 -9.06 26.73 25.64
CA PRO A 559 -8.97 26.65 24.19
C PRO A 559 -8.89 25.19 23.70
N LEU A 560 -9.58 24.91 22.60
CA LEU A 560 -9.49 23.63 21.90
C LEU A 560 -8.26 23.56 20.98
N GLU A 561 -7.79 22.36 20.68
CA GLU A 561 -6.65 22.11 19.80
C GLU A 561 -6.89 22.69 18.42
N LEU A 562 -5.90 23.38 17.89
CA LEU A 562 -5.96 24.00 16.57
C LEU A 562 -5.50 23.10 15.43
N ASN A 563 -4.72 22.04 15.72
CA ASN A 563 -4.32 21.07 14.71
C ASN A 563 -5.47 20.10 14.40
N THR A 564 -5.45 19.52 13.23
CA THR A 564 -6.32 18.42 12.84
C THR A 564 -5.51 17.15 12.64
N MET A 565 -6.19 16.01 12.55
CA MET A 565 -5.55 14.71 12.33
C MET A 565 -5.14 14.57 10.85
N PRO A 566 -4.14 13.73 10.55
CA PRO A 566 -3.76 13.45 9.17
C PRO A 566 -4.82 12.63 8.45
N GLY A 567 -4.81 12.63 7.12
CA GLY A 567 -5.77 11.89 6.30
C GLY A 567 -5.83 10.40 6.62
N PHE A 568 -4.72 9.79 7.02
CA PHE A 568 -4.69 8.37 7.37
C PHE A 568 -5.41 8.03 8.69
N ALA A 569 -5.80 9.01 9.48
CA ALA A 569 -6.53 8.76 10.73
C ALA A 569 -7.87 8.04 10.48
N GLY A 570 -8.65 8.56 9.54
CA GLY A 570 -9.94 7.99 9.19
C GLY A 570 -9.86 6.64 8.47
N SER A 571 -8.80 6.42 7.71
CA SER A 571 -8.62 5.20 6.95
C SER A 571 -8.01 4.03 7.75
N SER A 572 -7.51 4.27 8.95
CA SER A 572 -6.81 3.23 9.71
C SER A 572 -7.72 2.15 10.26
N ALA A 573 -8.96 2.46 10.61
CA ALA A 573 -9.91 1.50 11.20
C ALA A 573 -11.27 1.44 10.47
N TYR A 574 -11.34 1.93 9.26
CA TYR A 574 -12.62 2.00 8.53
C TYR A 574 -13.24 0.62 8.25
N TYR A 575 -12.43 -0.40 8.08
CA TYR A 575 -12.88 -1.78 7.90
C TYR A 575 -13.70 -2.30 9.10
N LEU A 576 -13.40 -1.84 10.30
CA LEU A 576 -14.20 -2.17 11.50
C LEU A 576 -15.55 -1.44 11.47
N ARG A 577 -15.54 -0.17 11.12
CA ARG A 577 -16.76 0.62 11.08
C ARG A 577 -17.75 0.14 10.03
N TYR A 578 -17.28 -0.39 8.91
CA TYR A 578 -18.16 -1.02 7.91
C TYR A 578 -18.95 -2.20 8.43
N MET A 579 -18.44 -2.88 9.47
CA MET A 579 -19.16 -4.00 10.08
C MET A 579 -20.45 -3.56 10.74
N ASP A 580 -20.47 -2.32 11.28
CA ASP A 580 -21.60 -1.79 12.06
C ASP A 580 -21.68 -0.25 11.95
N PRO A 581 -21.87 0.29 10.73
CA PRO A 581 -21.65 1.71 10.46
C PRO A 581 -22.72 2.64 11.04
N ARG A 582 -23.86 2.13 11.44
CA ARG A 582 -24.97 2.92 12.00
C ARG A 582 -25.12 2.79 13.51
N ASN A 583 -24.18 2.14 14.15
CA ASN A 583 -24.15 2.03 15.61
C ASN A 583 -23.67 3.35 16.22
N HIS A 584 -24.49 3.97 17.05
CA HIS A 584 -24.17 5.24 17.72
C HIS A 584 -23.55 5.05 19.11
N GLU A 585 -23.56 3.83 19.63
CA GLU A 585 -23.09 3.52 21.00
C GLU A 585 -21.68 2.91 21.02
N ALA A 586 -21.27 2.28 19.95
CA ALA A 586 -19.98 1.60 19.82
C ALA A 586 -19.44 1.72 18.40
N LEU A 587 -18.13 1.61 18.25
CA LEU A 587 -17.46 1.49 16.94
C LEU A 587 -18.02 0.29 16.17
N VAL A 588 -18.09 -0.85 16.83
CA VAL A 588 -18.70 -2.09 16.34
C VAL A 588 -19.30 -2.82 17.56
N ASP A 589 -20.52 -3.28 17.45
CA ASP A 589 -21.12 -4.16 18.44
C ASP A 589 -20.27 -5.43 18.60
N SER A 590 -20.07 -5.90 19.82
CA SER A 590 -19.19 -7.03 20.10
C SER A 590 -19.59 -8.31 19.35
N LYS A 591 -20.90 -8.61 19.25
CA LYS A 591 -21.38 -9.79 18.53
C LYS A 591 -21.20 -9.66 17.01
N VAL A 592 -21.42 -8.46 16.48
CA VAL A 592 -21.19 -8.15 15.07
C VAL A 592 -19.70 -8.31 14.73
N GLY A 593 -18.83 -7.81 15.58
CA GLY A 593 -17.38 -7.97 15.46
C GLY A 593 -16.93 -9.43 15.52
N GLU A 594 -17.53 -10.23 16.40
CA GLU A 594 -17.26 -11.68 16.51
C GLU A 594 -17.67 -12.43 15.23
N TYR A 595 -18.71 -12.00 14.56
CA TYR A 595 -19.17 -12.63 13.32
C TYR A 595 -18.24 -12.28 12.14
N TRP A 596 -18.00 -10.99 11.89
CA TRP A 596 -17.17 -10.55 10.75
C TRP A 596 -15.68 -10.68 10.98
N GLN A 597 -15.22 -10.59 12.22
CA GLN A 597 -13.83 -10.73 12.67
C GLN A 597 -12.84 -9.74 12.04
N ASN A 598 -12.38 -10.01 10.84
CA ASN A 598 -11.47 -9.18 10.07
C ASN A 598 -11.75 -9.33 8.57
N VAL A 599 -11.01 -8.59 7.77
CA VAL A 599 -11.12 -8.66 6.30
C VAL A 599 -10.43 -9.92 5.79
N ASP A 600 -11.18 -10.74 5.06
CA ASP A 600 -10.65 -11.97 4.45
C ASP A 600 -9.84 -11.68 3.19
N LEU A 601 -10.31 -10.76 2.36
CA LEU A 601 -9.63 -10.32 1.15
C LEU A 601 -9.61 -8.79 1.09
N TYR A 602 -8.42 -8.23 1.03
CA TYR A 602 -8.20 -6.79 0.86
C TYR A 602 -7.52 -6.51 -0.47
N VAL A 603 -8.10 -5.61 -1.26
CA VAL A 603 -7.58 -5.26 -2.59
C VAL A 603 -7.25 -3.78 -2.62
N GLY A 604 -6.03 -3.44 -3.01
CA GLY A 604 -5.58 -2.07 -3.09
C GLY A 604 -4.15 -1.93 -3.60
N GLY A 605 -3.71 -0.69 -3.78
CA GLY A 605 -2.41 -0.38 -4.34
C GLY A 605 -1.22 -0.69 -3.42
N SER A 606 -0.11 -1.11 -4.00
CA SER A 606 1.13 -1.40 -3.27
C SER A 606 1.81 -0.16 -2.69
N GLU A 607 1.46 1.03 -3.16
CA GLU A 607 1.95 2.31 -2.66
C GLU A 607 1.63 2.56 -1.18
N HIS A 608 0.67 1.83 -0.65
CA HIS A 608 0.24 1.93 0.75
C HIS A 608 1.00 1.02 1.72
N ALA A 609 2.03 0.31 1.24
CA ALA A 609 2.75 -0.71 2.01
C ALA A 609 3.38 -0.18 3.31
N THR A 610 3.96 1.01 3.30
CA THR A 610 4.64 1.62 4.45
C THR A 610 3.83 2.72 5.15
N GLY A 611 2.69 3.09 4.60
CA GLY A 611 1.77 4.08 5.17
C GLY A 611 0.52 3.43 5.74
N HIS A 612 -0.56 3.48 4.98
CA HIS A 612 -1.88 2.97 5.39
C HIS A 612 -1.85 1.58 6.02
N LEU A 613 -1.14 0.63 5.42
CA LEU A 613 -1.12 -0.76 5.91
C LEU A 613 -0.44 -0.89 7.29
N ILE A 614 0.65 -0.15 7.51
CA ILE A 614 1.31 -0.11 8.83
C ILE A 614 0.38 0.52 9.87
N TYR A 615 -0.24 1.66 9.55
CA TYR A 615 -1.11 2.36 10.48
C TYR A 615 -2.39 1.57 10.80
N SER A 616 -2.99 0.90 9.81
CA SER A 616 -4.13 0.02 10.04
C SER A 616 -3.77 -1.16 10.92
N ARG A 617 -2.62 -1.78 10.71
CA ARG A 617 -2.14 -2.88 11.54
C ARG A 617 -1.86 -2.43 12.98
N PHE A 618 -1.22 -1.27 13.16
CA PHE A 618 -1.00 -0.67 14.48
C PHE A 618 -2.33 -0.38 15.18
N TRP A 619 -3.24 0.32 14.51
CA TRP A 619 -4.54 0.70 15.06
C TRP A 619 -5.36 -0.52 15.46
N ASN A 620 -5.35 -1.53 14.62
CA ASN A 620 -6.02 -2.80 14.91
C ASN A 620 -5.44 -3.51 16.13
N LYS A 621 -4.12 -3.56 16.25
CA LYS A 621 -3.46 -4.19 17.41
C LYS A 621 -3.79 -3.46 18.70
N PHE A 622 -3.83 -2.14 18.66
CA PHE A 622 -4.24 -1.34 19.79
C PHE A 622 -5.69 -1.65 20.21
N LEU A 623 -6.61 -1.65 19.25
CA LEU A 623 -8.01 -1.98 19.51
C LEU A 623 -8.19 -3.45 19.92
N PHE A 624 -7.36 -4.33 19.42
CA PHE A 624 -7.31 -5.73 19.84
C PHE A 624 -6.91 -5.85 21.33
N ASP A 625 -5.90 -5.10 21.75
CA ASP A 625 -5.45 -5.07 23.15
C ASP A 625 -6.57 -4.63 24.10
N LEU A 626 -7.44 -3.73 23.66
CA LEU A 626 -8.59 -3.24 24.43
C LEU A 626 -9.83 -4.13 24.30
N GLY A 627 -9.79 -5.15 23.42
CA GLY A 627 -10.91 -6.09 23.22
C GLY A 627 -11.95 -5.66 22.18
N TYR A 628 -11.74 -4.56 21.48
CA TYR A 628 -12.68 -4.06 20.45
C TYR A 628 -12.51 -4.75 19.09
N SER A 629 -11.28 -4.99 18.66
CA SER A 629 -11.00 -5.83 17.52
C SER A 629 -10.89 -7.28 17.95
N LYS A 630 -11.44 -8.21 17.18
CA LYS A 630 -11.49 -9.64 17.52
C LYS A 630 -10.30 -10.43 16.94
N LYS A 631 -9.51 -9.81 16.09
CA LYS A 631 -8.33 -10.39 15.47
C LYS A 631 -7.14 -9.44 15.60
N ASP A 632 -5.95 -10.02 15.76
CA ASP A 632 -4.70 -9.26 15.88
C ASP A 632 -4.25 -8.60 14.57
N GLU A 633 -4.68 -9.16 13.43
CA GLU A 633 -4.41 -8.58 12.11
C GLU A 633 -5.71 -8.15 11.41
N PRO A 634 -5.72 -6.98 10.76
CA PRO A 634 -6.93 -6.47 10.12
C PRO A 634 -7.27 -7.14 8.79
N PHE A 635 -6.26 -7.55 8.02
CA PHE A 635 -6.40 -8.02 6.66
C PHE A 635 -5.68 -9.35 6.49
N GLN A 636 -6.42 -10.42 6.19
CA GLN A 636 -5.84 -11.76 6.10
C GLN A 636 -5.08 -11.95 4.78
N LYS A 637 -5.75 -11.75 3.66
CA LYS A 637 -5.14 -11.82 2.32
C LYS A 637 -5.15 -10.44 1.68
N LEU A 638 -4.03 -10.07 1.09
CA LEU A 638 -3.88 -8.82 0.36
C LEU A 638 -3.52 -9.11 -1.09
N VAL A 639 -4.25 -8.48 -2.00
CA VAL A 639 -3.95 -8.49 -3.42
C VAL A 639 -3.70 -7.06 -3.88
N ASN A 640 -2.53 -6.81 -4.43
CA ASN A 640 -2.19 -5.52 -5.01
C ASN A 640 -2.45 -5.58 -6.51
N GLN A 641 -3.40 -4.77 -6.98
CA GLN A 641 -3.59 -4.61 -8.41
C GLN A 641 -2.48 -3.75 -9.02
N GLY A 642 -2.12 -4.06 -10.27
CA GLY A 642 -1.24 -3.22 -11.07
C GLY A 642 -1.97 -1.95 -11.52
N MET A 643 -1.22 -1.03 -12.13
CA MET A 643 -1.81 0.19 -12.70
C MET A 643 -2.21 -0.03 -14.15
N ILE A 644 -3.36 0.53 -14.54
CA ILE A 644 -3.65 0.72 -15.96
C ILE A 644 -2.95 2.02 -16.37
N GLN A 645 -2.01 1.89 -17.30
CA GLN A 645 -1.23 2.99 -17.83
C GLN A 645 -1.98 3.66 -18.99
N GLY A 646 -1.76 4.95 -19.17
CA GLY A 646 -2.25 5.67 -20.33
C GLY A 646 -1.34 5.51 -21.53
N ARG A 647 -1.92 5.56 -22.70
CA ARG A 647 -1.18 5.68 -23.95
C ARG A 647 -1.26 7.13 -24.39
N SER A 648 -0.23 7.91 -24.05
CA SER A 648 -0.15 9.32 -24.38
C SER A 648 0.12 9.52 -25.87
N ASN A 649 -0.43 10.59 -26.43
CA ASN A 649 -0.11 11.04 -27.78
C ASN A 649 0.66 12.35 -27.73
N PHE A 650 1.51 12.55 -28.72
CA PHE A 650 2.35 13.74 -28.83
C PHE A 650 2.18 14.43 -30.17
N VAL A 651 2.18 15.76 -30.13
CA VAL A 651 2.37 16.62 -31.29
C VAL A 651 3.75 17.26 -31.20
N TYR A 652 4.31 17.65 -32.32
CA TYR A 652 5.68 18.15 -32.40
C TYR A 652 5.67 19.58 -32.89
N ARG A 653 5.88 20.51 -31.97
CA ARG A 653 5.93 21.94 -32.30
C ARG A 653 7.32 22.35 -32.76
N ILE A 654 7.42 23.00 -33.90
CA ILE A 654 8.65 23.59 -34.38
C ILE A 654 9.01 24.76 -33.45
N LYS A 655 10.26 24.81 -32.99
CA LYS A 655 10.74 25.78 -32.03
C LYS A 655 10.42 27.23 -32.45
N ASP A 656 9.90 28.01 -31.51
CA ASP A 656 9.54 29.42 -31.67
C ASP A 656 8.43 29.67 -32.72
N THR A 657 7.63 28.67 -33.04
CA THR A 657 6.50 28.78 -34.00
C THR A 657 5.22 28.20 -33.41
N ASN A 658 4.11 28.38 -34.14
CA ASN A 658 2.85 27.69 -33.88
C ASN A 658 2.56 26.67 -35.02
N THR A 659 3.63 26.08 -35.56
CA THR A 659 3.57 25.05 -36.58
C THR A 659 3.92 23.71 -36.02
N PHE A 660 3.10 22.70 -36.31
CA PHE A 660 3.24 21.33 -35.80
C PHE A 660 3.54 20.38 -36.96
N VAL A 661 4.56 19.58 -36.82
CA VAL A 661 5.01 18.64 -37.84
C VAL A 661 4.64 17.21 -37.45
N SER A 662 4.15 16.43 -38.41
CA SER A 662 3.76 15.04 -38.25
C SER A 662 4.96 14.16 -37.83
N LEU A 663 4.71 13.08 -37.09
CA LEU A 663 5.71 12.21 -36.47
C LEU A 663 6.90 11.84 -37.38
N ASN A 664 6.63 11.37 -38.61
CA ASN A 664 7.69 10.83 -39.47
C ASN A 664 8.49 11.92 -40.20
N LEU A 665 8.04 13.16 -40.12
CA LEU A 665 8.70 14.32 -40.74
C LEU A 665 9.48 15.15 -39.71
N LYS A 666 9.38 14.85 -38.42
CA LYS A 666 9.97 15.65 -37.33
C LYS A 666 11.50 15.73 -37.34
N LYS A 667 12.17 14.74 -37.93
CA LYS A 667 13.64 14.65 -38.03
C LYS A 667 14.27 15.81 -38.81
N ASP A 668 13.50 16.44 -39.70
CA ASP A 668 13.97 17.55 -40.55
C ASP A 668 13.80 18.92 -39.84
N TYR A 669 13.28 18.96 -38.62
CA TYR A 669 12.96 20.17 -37.88
C TYR A 669 13.47 20.09 -36.43
N ASP A 670 13.72 21.26 -35.85
CA ASP A 670 13.97 21.40 -34.41
C ASP A 670 12.61 21.49 -33.69
N VAL A 671 12.18 20.37 -33.09
CA VAL A 671 10.83 20.24 -32.53
C VAL A 671 10.86 20.00 -31.01
N THR A 672 9.79 20.48 -30.34
CA THR A 672 9.49 20.16 -28.95
C THR A 672 8.27 19.25 -28.92
N PRO A 673 8.38 18.04 -28.35
CA PRO A 673 7.21 17.18 -28.19
C PRO A 673 6.29 17.74 -27.12
N LEU A 674 5.00 17.77 -27.39
CA LEU A 674 3.97 18.23 -26.47
C LEU A 674 2.87 17.18 -26.37
N HIS A 675 2.42 16.92 -25.14
CA HIS A 675 1.26 16.05 -24.94
C HIS A 675 0.01 16.66 -25.57
N VAL A 676 -0.79 15.82 -26.22
CA VAL A 676 -2.08 16.19 -26.78
C VAL A 676 -3.18 15.31 -26.20
N ASP A 677 -4.38 15.89 -26.04
CA ASP A 677 -5.53 15.15 -25.51
C ASP A 677 -5.83 13.93 -26.40
N VAL A 678 -5.78 12.74 -25.81
CA VAL A 678 -6.03 11.47 -26.54
C VAL A 678 -7.45 11.38 -27.10
N ASN A 679 -8.38 12.17 -26.59
CA ASN A 679 -9.78 12.19 -27.06
C ASN A 679 -9.95 12.89 -28.42
N ILE A 680 -8.97 13.64 -28.87
CA ILE A 680 -8.96 14.28 -30.21
C ILE A 680 -8.01 13.57 -31.18
N VAL A 681 -7.58 12.37 -30.84
CA VAL A 681 -6.71 11.52 -31.65
C VAL A 681 -7.40 10.17 -31.86
N ALA A 682 -7.45 9.69 -33.07
CA ALA A 682 -8.01 8.38 -33.44
C ALA A 682 -6.98 7.60 -34.25
N ASN A 683 -6.56 6.43 -33.76
CA ASN A 683 -5.53 5.60 -34.37
C ASN A 683 -4.25 6.40 -34.71
N ASP A 684 -3.81 7.22 -33.76
CA ASP A 684 -2.67 8.12 -33.84
C ASP A 684 -2.82 9.25 -34.90
N VAL A 685 -3.99 9.47 -35.46
CA VAL A 685 -4.28 10.57 -36.40
C VAL A 685 -4.99 11.68 -35.63
N LEU A 686 -4.40 12.88 -35.67
CA LEU A 686 -4.94 14.06 -34.99
C LEU A 686 -6.14 14.63 -35.72
N ASP A 687 -7.20 14.97 -34.99
CA ASP A 687 -8.28 15.83 -35.49
C ASP A 687 -7.81 17.28 -35.43
N LEU A 688 -7.49 17.86 -36.58
CA LEU A 688 -6.89 19.17 -36.68
C LEU A 688 -7.80 20.29 -36.20
N GLU A 689 -9.10 20.23 -36.50
CA GLU A 689 -10.06 21.24 -36.07
C GLU A 689 -10.30 21.17 -34.56
N ALA A 690 -10.40 19.95 -34.01
CA ALA A 690 -10.52 19.74 -32.59
C ALA A 690 -9.27 20.24 -31.82
N PHE A 691 -8.08 20.06 -32.39
CA PHE A 691 -6.84 20.57 -31.81
C PHE A 691 -6.81 22.11 -31.74
N LYS A 692 -7.21 22.77 -32.79
CA LYS A 692 -7.31 24.23 -32.82
C LYS A 692 -8.33 24.77 -31.80
N ALA A 693 -9.41 24.03 -31.58
CA ALA A 693 -10.46 24.38 -30.61
C ALA A 693 -10.11 24.00 -29.18
N TRP A 694 -9.15 23.09 -28.98
CA TRP A 694 -8.78 22.54 -27.68
C TRP A 694 -8.19 23.60 -26.73
N ARG A 695 -7.32 24.47 -27.26
CA ARG A 695 -6.73 25.57 -26.50
C ARG A 695 -6.65 26.84 -27.34
N PRO A 696 -6.85 28.02 -26.70
CA PRO A 696 -6.78 29.28 -27.41
C PRO A 696 -5.47 29.53 -28.15
N GLU A 697 -4.33 29.09 -27.57
CA GLU A 697 -3.02 29.25 -28.18
C GLU A 697 -2.82 28.44 -29.46
N TYR A 698 -3.68 27.46 -29.73
CA TYR A 698 -3.60 26.62 -30.94
C TYR A 698 -4.62 27.01 -32.02
N ALA A 699 -5.39 28.05 -31.78
CA ALA A 699 -6.42 28.52 -32.73
C ALA A 699 -5.84 28.79 -34.14
N ASP A 700 -4.62 29.30 -34.21
CA ASP A 700 -3.93 29.64 -35.47
C ASP A 700 -2.86 28.63 -35.86
N ALA A 701 -2.93 27.41 -35.31
CA ALA A 701 -1.93 26.39 -35.56
C ALA A 701 -1.90 25.97 -37.02
N GLU A 702 -0.68 25.81 -37.57
CA GLU A 702 -0.41 25.28 -38.88
C GLU A 702 0.18 23.88 -38.76
N PHE A 703 -0.03 23.05 -39.79
CA PHE A 703 0.38 21.65 -39.71
C PHE A 703 1.17 21.23 -40.97
N ILE A 704 2.25 20.49 -40.77
CA ILE A 704 3.00 19.81 -41.82
C ILE A 704 2.55 18.35 -41.79
N LEU A 705 1.78 17.93 -42.78
CA LEU A 705 1.06 16.67 -42.84
C LEU A 705 1.82 15.61 -43.64
N GLU A 706 1.49 14.33 -43.36
CA GLU A 706 1.91 13.15 -44.10
C GLU A 706 0.68 12.59 -44.83
N ASP A 707 0.70 12.54 -46.14
CA ASP A 707 -0.43 12.05 -46.93
C ASP A 707 -1.78 12.64 -46.54
N GLY A 708 -1.79 13.93 -46.22
CA GLY A 708 -2.99 14.65 -45.80
C GLY A 708 -3.42 14.43 -44.35
N LYS A 709 -2.62 13.72 -43.54
CA LYS A 709 -2.91 13.39 -42.14
C LYS A 709 -1.79 13.85 -41.22
N TYR A 710 -2.14 14.23 -40.00
CA TYR A 710 -1.18 14.47 -38.94
C TYR A 710 -1.08 13.22 -38.06
N ILE A 711 0.08 12.58 -38.06
CA ILE A 711 0.34 11.39 -37.26
C ILE A 711 1.04 11.80 -35.97
N CYS A 712 0.44 11.46 -34.84
CA CYS A 712 0.98 11.73 -33.51
C CYS A 712 1.98 10.65 -33.11
N GLY A 713 2.96 11.04 -32.30
CA GLY A 713 3.77 10.11 -31.54
C GLY A 713 2.97 9.52 -30.36
N TRP A 714 3.50 8.49 -29.75
CA TRP A 714 2.87 7.85 -28.60
C TRP A 714 3.90 7.27 -27.63
N ALA A 715 3.50 7.18 -26.36
CA ALA A 715 4.27 6.51 -25.32
C ALA A 715 3.33 6.00 -24.23
N VAL A 716 3.74 4.91 -23.59
CA VAL A 716 3.02 4.39 -22.43
C VAL A 716 3.51 5.13 -21.18
N GLU A 717 2.61 5.79 -20.49
CA GLU A 717 2.90 6.61 -19.32
C GLU A 717 1.82 6.39 -18.24
N LYS A 718 2.05 6.91 -17.03
CA LYS A 718 1.02 6.95 -16.00
C LYS A 718 -0.21 7.67 -16.53
N MET A 719 -1.40 7.10 -16.30
CA MET A 719 -2.65 7.77 -16.67
C MET A 719 -2.94 8.92 -15.71
N SER A 720 -2.90 10.14 -16.21
CA SER A 720 -3.13 11.35 -15.42
C SER A 720 -3.61 12.52 -16.27
N LYS A 721 -4.28 13.49 -15.62
CA LYS A 721 -4.74 14.72 -16.31
C LYS A 721 -3.59 15.50 -16.96
N SER A 722 -2.45 15.57 -16.30
CA SER A 722 -1.29 16.32 -16.79
C SER A 722 -0.68 15.73 -18.05
N MET A 723 -0.91 14.45 -18.30
CA MET A 723 -0.46 13.73 -19.49
C MET A 723 -1.53 13.71 -20.59
N PHE A 724 -2.71 14.25 -20.36
CA PHE A 724 -3.84 14.26 -21.31
C PHE A 724 -4.19 12.89 -21.89
N ASN A 725 -3.94 11.83 -21.13
CA ASN A 725 -4.12 10.44 -21.54
C ASN A 725 -5.24 9.71 -20.77
N VAL A 726 -6.06 10.45 -20.04
CA VAL A 726 -7.15 9.89 -19.25
C VAL A 726 -8.27 9.40 -20.15
N VAL A 727 -8.73 8.17 -19.90
CA VAL A 727 -9.92 7.59 -20.51
C VAL A 727 -11.02 7.52 -19.46
N ASN A 728 -12.16 8.12 -19.77
CA ASN A 728 -13.31 8.17 -18.85
C ASN A 728 -14.13 6.88 -18.98
N PRO A 729 -14.40 6.18 -17.86
CA PRO A 729 -15.20 4.96 -17.89
C PRO A 729 -16.64 5.19 -18.37
N ASP A 730 -17.21 6.38 -18.18
CA ASP A 730 -18.57 6.71 -18.64
C ASP A 730 -18.70 6.57 -20.15
N MET A 731 -17.71 7.05 -20.89
CA MET A 731 -17.69 6.94 -22.35
C MET A 731 -17.65 5.49 -22.81
N ILE A 732 -16.89 4.67 -22.12
CA ILE A 732 -16.75 3.24 -22.43
C ILE A 732 -18.07 2.51 -22.12
N VAL A 733 -18.65 2.77 -20.97
CA VAL A 733 -19.95 2.16 -20.57
C VAL A 733 -21.07 2.56 -21.52
N GLU A 734 -21.14 3.81 -21.93
CA GLU A 734 -22.14 4.28 -22.89
C GLU A 734 -22.00 3.62 -24.26
N LYS A 735 -20.78 3.47 -24.74
CA LYS A 735 -20.51 2.91 -26.08
C LYS A 735 -20.59 1.38 -26.12
N TYR A 736 -20.08 0.70 -25.09
CA TYR A 736 -19.89 -0.75 -25.10
C TYR A 736 -20.63 -1.49 -24.00
N GLY A 737 -21.06 -0.80 -22.96
CA GLY A 737 -21.71 -1.40 -21.79
C GLY A 737 -20.74 -1.69 -20.64
N ALA A 738 -21.31 -1.80 -19.44
CA ALA A 738 -20.57 -2.08 -18.23
C ALA A 738 -19.95 -3.49 -18.23
N ASP A 739 -20.67 -4.49 -18.68
CA ASP A 739 -20.18 -5.86 -18.74
C ASP A 739 -18.97 -5.98 -19.67
N THR A 740 -18.98 -5.26 -20.78
CA THR A 740 -17.82 -5.20 -21.68
C THR A 740 -16.62 -4.54 -21.02
N LEU A 741 -16.82 -3.43 -20.33
CA LEU A 741 -15.75 -2.77 -19.59
C LEU A 741 -15.15 -3.69 -18.52
N ARG A 742 -16.00 -4.34 -17.72
CA ARG A 742 -15.55 -5.25 -16.67
C ARG A 742 -14.71 -6.40 -17.22
N MET A 743 -15.16 -7.02 -18.29
CA MET A 743 -14.43 -8.12 -18.93
C MET A 743 -13.12 -7.65 -19.56
N TYR A 744 -13.15 -6.50 -20.22
CA TYR A 744 -11.96 -5.98 -20.88
C TYR A 744 -10.84 -5.60 -19.90
N GLU A 745 -11.18 -4.98 -18.77
CA GLU A 745 -10.18 -4.68 -17.73
C GLU A 745 -9.51 -5.93 -17.17
N MET A 746 -10.26 -7.01 -17.04
CA MET A 746 -9.70 -8.30 -16.61
C MET A 746 -8.93 -9.02 -17.74
N PHE A 747 -9.29 -8.77 -18.97
CA PHE A 747 -8.64 -9.38 -20.15
C PHE A 747 -7.27 -8.77 -20.45
N LEU A 748 -7.03 -7.52 -20.11
CA LEU A 748 -5.79 -6.79 -20.42
C LEU A 748 -4.52 -7.49 -19.91
N GLY A 749 -4.60 -8.25 -18.85
CA GLY A 749 -3.47 -8.98 -18.30
C GLY A 749 -3.71 -9.42 -16.85
N PRO A 750 -2.72 -10.04 -16.21
CA PRO A 750 -2.82 -10.41 -14.81
C PRO A 750 -3.13 -9.19 -13.92
N VAL A 751 -3.98 -9.38 -12.91
CA VAL A 751 -4.44 -8.29 -12.02
C VAL A 751 -3.26 -7.54 -11.38
N GLU A 752 -2.23 -8.24 -10.98
CA GLU A 752 -1.08 -7.69 -10.25
C GLU A 752 -0.08 -6.92 -11.14
N GLN A 753 -0.18 -7.07 -12.44
CA GLN A 753 0.74 -6.43 -13.40
C GLN A 753 0.17 -5.12 -13.94
N SER A 754 1.04 -4.12 -14.07
CA SER A 754 0.71 -2.90 -14.79
C SER A 754 0.60 -3.18 -16.30
N LYS A 755 -0.33 -2.49 -16.95
CA LYS A 755 -0.67 -2.74 -18.36
C LYS A 755 -1.20 -1.47 -19.00
N PRO A 756 -0.90 -1.24 -20.30
CA PRO A 756 -1.44 -0.10 -21.03
C PRO A 756 -2.90 -0.29 -21.38
N TRP A 757 -3.67 0.78 -21.33
CA TRP A 757 -5.03 0.81 -21.85
C TRP A 757 -4.99 0.98 -23.38
N ASP A 758 -5.74 0.14 -24.08
CA ASP A 758 -5.95 0.25 -25.52
C ASP A 758 -7.45 0.17 -25.83
N THR A 759 -8.06 1.31 -26.12
CA THR A 759 -9.49 1.39 -26.41
C THR A 759 -9.89 0.54 -27.62
N ASN A 760 -8.97 0.33 -28.57
CA ASN A 760 -9.26 -0.48 -29.78
C ASN A 760 -9.45 -1.97 -29.48
N GLY A 761 -8.86 -2.46 -28.38
CA GLY A 761 -8.96 -3.87 -27.99
C GLY A 761 -10.29 -4.28 -27.37
N ILE A 762 -11.10 -3.32 -26.96
CA ILE A 762 -12.36 -3.59 -26.25
C ILE A 762 -13.45 -4.24 -27.13
N ASP A 763 -13.38 -4.04 -28.43
CA ASP A 763 -14.33 -4.65 -29.39
C ASP A 763 -14.36 -6.17 -29.32
N GLY A 764 -13.26 -6.81 -29.00
CA GLY A 764 -13.18 -8.26 -28.85
C GLY A 764 -14.10 -8.78 -27.74
N CYS A 765 -14.09 -8.10 -26.61
CA CYS A 765 -14.97 -8.44 -25.48
C CYS A 765 -16.44 -8.13 -25.79
N HIS A 766 -16.69 -7.02 -26.47
CA HIS A 766 -18.06 -6.67 -26.89
C HIS A 766 -18.65 -7.68 -27.86
N ARG A 767 -17.88 -8.12 -28.85
CA ARG A 767 -18.27 -9.17 -29.80
C ARG A 767 -18.48 -10.52 -29.11
N PHE A 768 -17.68 -10.83 -28.11
CA PHE A 768 -17.85 -12.02 -27.29
C PHE A 768 -19.22 -12.02 -26.61
N LEU A 769 -19.62 -10.91 -25.96
CA LEU A 769 -20.92 -10.82 -25.29
C LEU A 769 -22.09 -10.94 -26.28
N LYS A 770 -21.98 -10.39 -27.47
CA LYS A 770 -22.97 -10.58 -28.53
C LYS A 770 -23.07 -12.05 -28.96
N LYS A 771 -21.94 -12.72 -29.10
CA LYS A 771 -21.90 -14.14 -29.44
C LYS A 771 -22.44 -15.02 -28.33
N PHE A 772 -22.13 -14.69 -27.08
CA PHE A 772 -22.70 -15.35 -25.91
C PHE A 772 -24.23 -15.22 -25.88
N TRP A 773 -24.72 -14.00 -26.08
CA TRP A 773 -26.18 -13.75 -26.17
C TRP A 773 -26.83 -14.58 -27.28
N SER A 774 -26.20 -14.73 -28.42
CA SER A 774 -26.74 -15.48 -29.55
C SER A 774 -26.84 -16.99 -29.34
N LEU A 775 -26.21 -17.54 -28.33
CA LEU A 775 -26.45 -18.94 -27.92
C LEU A 775 -27.86 -19.14 -27.37
N PHE A 776 -28.44 -18.08 -26.80
CA PHE A 776 -29.75 -18.12 -26.14
C PHE A 776 -30.88 -17.64 -27.04
N SER A 777 -30.58 -16.73 -27.96
CA SER A 777 -31.53 -16.14 -28.87
C SER A 777 -30.98 -16.16 -30.30
N GLY A 778 -31.69 -16.78 -31.21
CA GLY A 778 -31.35 -16.75 -32.62
C GLY A 778 -31.66 -15.39 -33.28
N ARG A 779 -31.83 -15.36 -34.59
CA ARG A 779 -32.13 -14.14 -35.35
C ARG A 779 -33.60 -13.63 -35.15
N GLY A 780 -34.34 -14.22 -34.22
CA GLY A 780 -35.70 -13.84 -33.83
C GLY A 780 -35.82 -13.49 -32.37
N GLU A 781 -37.06 -13.22 -31.93
CA GLU A 781 -37.38 -12.88 -30.53
C GLU A 781 -37.52 -14.10 -29.61
N GLU A 782 -37.38 -15.31 -30.15
CA GLU A 782 -37.59 -16.53 -29.40
C GLU A 782 -36.32 -17.01 -28.68
N LEU A 783 -36.55 -17.51 -27.45
CA LEU A 783 -35.55 -18.21 -26.69
C LEU A 783 -35.24 -19.59 -27.29
N LEU A 784 -34.02 -19.88 -27.64
CA LEU A 784 -33.60 -21.13 -28.30
C LEU A 784 -33.32 -22.29 -27.36
N VAL A 785 -33.41 -22.10 -26.05
CA VAL A 785 -33.04 -23.09 -25.06
C VAL A 785 -34.00 -24.25 -24.99
N THR A 786 -33.48 -25.48 -24.98
CA THR A 786 -34.26 -26.73 -24.87
C THR A 786 -33.87 -27.51 -23.63
N ASP A 787 -34.75 -28.42 -23.22
CA ASP A 787 -34.51 -29.34 -22.09
C ASP A 787 -33.97 -30.72 -22.53
N GLU A 788 -33.55 -30.85 -23.78
CA GLU A 788 -32.89 -32.03 -24.28
C GLU A 788 -31.56 -32.32 -23.56
N ALA A 789 -31.19 -33.61 -23.50
CA ALA A 789 -29.95 -34.04 -22.92
C ALA A 789 -28.72 -33.48 -23.72
N ALA A 790 -27.73 -33.00 -23.02
CA ALA A 790 -26.50 -32.49 -23.62
C ALA A 790 -25.67 -33.64 -24.24
N THR A 791 -24.98 -33.33 -25.32
CA THR A 791 -24.05 -34.25 -25.95
C THR A 791 -22.75 -34.32 -25.14
N LYS A 792 -21.99 -35.35 -25.36
CA LYS A 792 -20.67 -35.54 -24.70
C LYS A 792 -19.72 -34.39 -25.00
N GLU A 793 -19.66 -33.90 -26.22
CA GLU A 793 -18.80 -32.79 -26.61
C GLU A 793 -19.24 -31.48 -25.95
N GLU A 794 -20.55 -31.24 -25.84
CA GLU A 794 -21.09 -30.08 -25.17
C GLU A 794 -20.73 -30.06 -23.67
N LEU A 795 -20.87 -31.21 -23.00
CA LEU A 795 -20.51 -31.36 -21.58
C LEU A 795 -19.01 -31.25 -21.36
N LYS A 796 -18.19 -31.77 -22.28
CA LYS A 796 -16.75 -31.64 -22.21
C LYS A 796 -16.31 -30.18 -22.29
N SER A 797 -16.85 -29.40 -23.23
CA SER A 797 -16.57 -27.98 -23.37
C SER A 797 -16.93 -27.20 -22.10
N LEU A 798 -18.12 -27.45 -21.54
CA LEU A 798 -18.57 -26.81 -20.30
C LEU A 798 -17.66 -27.14 -19.12
N HIS A 799 -17.39 -28.43 -18.88
CA HIS A 799 -16.65 -28.85 -17.69
C HIS A 799 -15.16 -28.48 -17.76
N LYS A 800 -14.58 -28.39 -18.96
CA LYS A 800 -13.26 -27.79 -19.19
C LYS A 800 -13.24 -26.34 -18.71
N LEU A 801 -14.26 -25.57 -19.11
CA LEU A 801 -14.42 -24.19 -18.69
C LEU A 801 -14.57 -24.09 -17.17
N LEU A 802 -15.48 -24.87 -16.58
CA LEU A 802 -15.76 -24.82 -15.13
C LEU A 802 -14.52 -25.10 -14.30
N LYS A 803 -13.74 -26.09 -14.69
CA LYS A 803 -12.46 -26.41 -14.03
C LYS A 803 -11.49 -25.26 -14.12
N LYS A 804 -11.31 -24.71 -15.32
CA LYS A 804 -10.39 -23.59 -15.57
C LYS A 804 -10.79 -22.34 -14.80
N VAL A 805 -12.04 -21.93 -14.92
CA VAL A 805 -12.52 -20.69 -14.28
C VAL A 805 -12.54 -20.80 -12.76
N THR A 806 -12.91 -21.92 -12.20
CA THR A 806 -12.89 -22.12 -10.75
C THR A 806 -11.47 -21.97 -10.20
N GLY A 807 -10.49 -22.60 -10.83
CA GLY A 807 -9.08 -22.47 -10.44
C GLY A 807 -8.55 -21.05 -10.66
N ASP A 808 -8.91 -20.43 -11.76
CA ASP A 808 -8.46 -19.08 -12.10
C ASP A 808 -9.00 -18.01 -11.15
N ILE A 809 -10.26 -18.10 -10.75
CA ILE A 809 -10.83 -17.15 -9.77
C ILE A 809 -10.12 -17.28 -8.43
N GLU A 810 -9.89 -18.50 -7.97
CA GLU A 810 -9.15 -18.72 -6.70
C GLU A 810 -7.74 -18.13 -6.73
N ASN A 811 -7.12 -18.05 -7.92
CA ASN A 811 -5.76 -17.54 -8.12
C ASN A 811 -5.72 -16.11 -8.72
N PHE A 812 -6.86 -15.45 -8.85
CA PHE A 812 -6.96 -14.12 -9.49
C PHE A 812 -6.44 -14.09 -10.93
N SER A 813 -6.49 -15.21 -11.64
CA SER A 813 -6.07 -15.34 -13.04
C SER A 813 -7.23 -15.05 -13.99
N TYR A 814 -7.83 -13.87 -13.89
CA TYR A 814 -9.03 -13.52 -14.62
C TYR A 814 -8.85 -13.38 -16.13
N ASN A 815 -7.68 -12.96 -16.58
CA ASN A 815 -7.37 -12.85 -18.00
C ASN A 815 -7.47 -14.19 -18.71
N THR A 816 -7.01 -15.27 -18.10
CA THR A 816 -7.12 -16.63 -18.65
C THR A 816 -8.54 -17.18 -18.56
N SER A 817 -9.29 -16.75 -17.54
CA SER A 817 -10.73 -17.07 -17.43
C SER A 817 -11.50 -16.54 -18.62
N ILE A 818 -11.29 -15.30 -19.00
CA ILE A 818 -12.00 -14.67 -20.13
C ILE A 818 -11.68 -15.39 -21.43
N SER A 819 -10.41 -15.73 -21.65
CA SER A 819 -10.00 -16.54 -22.79
C SER A 819 -10.70 -17.90 -22.82
N ALA A 820 -10.84 -18.54 -21.67
CA ALA A 820 -11.53 -19.81 -21.52
C ALA A 820 -13.04 -19.70 -21.87
N PHE A 821 -13.68 -18.62 -21.43
CA PHE A 821 -15.07 -18.33 -21.82
C PHE A 821 -15.21 -18.15 -23.32
N MET A 822 -14.30 -17.42 -23.94
CA MET A 822 -14.32 -17.23 -25.40
C MET A 822 -14.22 -18.56 -26.14
N ILE A 823 -13.31 -19.44 -25.73
CA ILE A 823 -13.13 -20.78 -26.30
C ILE A 823 -14.39 -21.61 -26.14
N CYS A 824 -14.96 -21.67 -24.96
CA CYS A 824 -16.17 -22.44 -24.67
C CYS A 824 -17.36 -21.96 -25.50
N VAL A 825 -17.60 -20.66 -25.56
CA VAL A 825 -18.69 -20.08 -26.34
C VAL A 825 -18.51 -20.36 -27.83
N ASN A 826 -17.29 -20.30 -28.34
CA ASN A 826 -16.99 -20.65 -29.73
C ASN A 826 -17.28 -22.14 -30.02
N GLU A 827 -16.86 -23.03 -29.13
CA GLU A 827 -17.14 -24.48 -29.24
C GLU A 827 -18.63 -24.78 -29.21
N LEU A 828 -19.36 -24.23 -28.23
CA LEU A 828 -20.80 -24.42 -28.10
C LEU A 828 -21.58 -23.83 -29.29
N SER A 829 -21.12 -22.70 -29.81
CA SER A 829 -21.69 -22.08 -31.00
C SER A 829 -21.50 -22.97 -32.24
N SER A 830 -20.34 -23.57 -32.43
CA SER A 830 -20.06 -24.52 -33.50
C SER A 830 -20.90 -25.80 -33.38
N LEU A 831 -21.13 -26.24 -32.15
CA LEU A 831 -21.98 -27.41 -31.86
C LEU A 831 -23.47 -27.07 -31.92
N LYS A 832 -23.82 -25.82 -32.12
CA LYS A 832 -25.22 -25.33 -32.10
C LYS A 832 -25.96 -25.76 -30.81
N CYS A 833 -25.28 -25.64 -29.68
CA CYS A 833 -25.81 -26.04 -28.37
C CYS A 833 -26.99 -25.18 -27.96
N THR A 834 -28.11 -25.85 -27.61
CA THR A 834 -29.30 -25.21 -27.08
C THR A 834 -29.73 -25.80 -25.72
N LYS A 835 -28.90 -26.66 -25.14
CA LYS A 835 -29.25 -27.43 -23.95
C LYS A 835 -29.17 -26.60 -22.66
N ARG A 836 -30.26 -26.51 -21.94
CA ARG A 836 -30.32 -25.84 -20.62
C ARG A 836 -29.28 -26.40 -19.65
N GLU A 837 -29.08 -27.72 -19.69
CA GLU A 837 -28.08 -28.43 -18.86
C GLU A 837 -26.65 -27.85 -18.99
N VAL A 838 -26.32 -27.30 -20.15
CA VAL A 838 -25.05 -26.68 -20.44
C VAL A 838 -25.09 -25.16 -20.29
N LEU A 839 -26.13 -24.54 -20.82
CA LEU A 839 -26.21 -23.07 -20.89
C LEU A 839 -26.50 -22.42 -19.53
N MET A 840 -27.22 -23.06 -18.63
CA MET A 840 -27.51 -22.52 -17.29
C MET A 840 -26.23 -22.45 -16.44
N PRO A 841 -25.43 -23.52 -16.33
CA PRO A 841 -24.14 -23.44 -15.63
C PRO A 841 -23.18 -22.42 -16.24
N LEU A 842 -23.22 -22.25 -17.58
CA LEU A 842 -22.42 -21.25 -18.28
C LEU A 842 -22.81 -19.82 -17.85
N VAL A 843 -24.09 -19.52 -17.74
CA VAL A 843 -24.61 -18.23 -17.25
C VAL A 843 -24.14 -17.97 -15.82
N VAL A 844 -24.27 -18.95 -14.95
CA VAL A 844 -23.84 -18.83 -13.54
C VAL A 844 -22.33 -18.60 -13.43
N ALA A 845 -21.54 -19.30 -14.23
CA ALA A 845 -20.10 -19.16 -14.22
C ALA A 845 -19.60 -17.80 -14.75
N LEU A 846 -20.29 -17.25 -15.75
CA LEU A 846 -19.93 -15.95 -16.34
C LEU A 846 -20.45 -14.78 -15.48
N ALA A 847 -21.47 -14.98 -14.66
CA ALA A 847 -22.12 -13.91 -13.89
C ALA A 847 -21.16 -13.03 -13.08
N PRO A 848 -20.13 -13.54 -12.42
CA PRO A 848 -19.18 -12.66 -11.72
C PRO A 848 -18.47 -11.65 -12.64
N PHE A 849 -18.21 -12.04 -13.89
CA PHE A 849 -17.53 -11.20 -14.88
C PHE A 849 -18.47 -10.23 -15.60
N ALA A 850 -19.66 -10.69 -15.92
CA ALA A 850 -20.67 -9.95 -16.67
C ALA A 850 -22.07 -10.08 -16.01
N PRO A 851 -22.26 -9.44 -14.86
CA PRO A 851 -23.45 -9.68 -14.04
C PRO A 851 -24.76 -9.25 -14.68
N HIS A 852 -24.77 -8.16 -15.46
CA HIS A 852 -26.03 -7.66 -16.04
C HIS A 852 -26.63 -8.60 -17.07
N VAL A 853 -25.84 -9.01 -18.06
CA VAL A 853 -26.30 -9.93 -19.10
C VAL A 853 -26.67 -11.29 -18.52
N CYS A 854 -25.91 -11.74 -17.52
CA CYS A 854 -26.19 -13.03 -16.88
C CYS A 854 -27.45 -13.00 -16.01
N GLU A 855 -27.74 -11.89 -15.33
CA GLU A 855 -29.02 -11.70 -14.65
C GLU A 855 -30.23 -11.77 -15.62
N GLU A 856 -30.10 -11.10 -16.76
CA GLU A 856 -31.14 -11.10 -17.77
C GLU A 856 -31.40 -12.49 -18.34
N LEU A 857 -30.32 -13.20 -18.70
CA LEU A 857 -30.46 -14.57 -19.20
C LEU A 857 -30.96 -15.55 -18.14
N PHE A 858 -30.53 -15.38 -16.89
CA PHE A 858 -31.04 -16.19 -15.78
C PHE A 858 -32.56 -16.06 -15.58
N GLU A 859 -33.08 -14.84 -15.65
CA GLU A 859 -34.52 -14.57 -15.61
C GLU A 859 -35.25 -15.17 -16.81
N GLN A 860 -34.71 -14.98 -18.02
CA GLN A 860 -35.31 -15.51 -19.24
C GLN A 860 -35.33 -17.03 -19.29
N LEU A 861 -34.41 -17.69 -18.63
CA LEU A 861 -34.38 -19.14 -18.47
C LEU A 861 -35.42 -19.66 -17.44
N GLY A 862 -36.18 -18.77 -16.85
CA GLY A 862 -37.28 -19.11 -15.93
C GLY A 862 -36.86 -19.23 -14.47
N SER A 863 -35.64 -18.85 -14.13
CA SER A 863 -35.15 -18.86 -12.75
C SER A 863 -35.69 -17.66 -11.96
N THR A 864 -35.86 -17.84 -10.66
CA THR A 864 -36.28 -16.80 -9.73
C THR A 864 -35.09 -16.32 -8.89
N GLY A 865 -35.18 -15.09 -8.40
CA GLY A 865 -34.10 -14.47 -7.62
C GLY A 865 -32.96 -13.95 -8.46
N SER A 866 -31.81 -13.70 -7.82
CA SER A 866 -30.64 -13.20 -8.48
C SER A 866 -29.66 -14.34 -8.85
N VAL A 867 -29.01 -14.20 -9.98
CA VAL A 867 -27.96 -15.14 -10.41
C VAL A 867 -26.81 -15.24 -9.41
N CYS A 868 -26.56 -14.18 -8.62
CA CYS A 868 -25.50 -14.20 -7.60
C CYS A 868 -25.78 -15.17 -6.43
N ASP A 869 -27.05 -15.58 -6.26
CA ASP A 869 -27.47 -16.57 -5.25
C ASP A 869 -27.53 -17.99 -5.81
N ALA A 870 -27.35 -18.18 -7.10
CA ALA A 870 -27.27 -19.49 -7.70
C ALA A 870 -26.00 -20.21 -7.26
N GLN A 871 -26.11 -21.51 -6.98
CA GLN A 871 -24.95 -22.30 -6.57
C GLN A 871 -23.91 -22.37 -7.68
N TRP A 872 -22.66 -22.15 -7.33
CA TRP A 872 -21.52 -22.26 -8.24
C TRP A 872 -21.46 -23.67 -8.84
N PRO A 873 -21.45 -23.80 -10.17
CA PRO A 873 -21.46 -25.12 -10.82
C PRO A 873 -20.16 -25.87 -10.58
N ALA A 874 -20.29 -27.09 -10.06
CA ALA A 874 -19.16 -27.99 -9.90
C ALA A 874 -18.78 -28.64 -11.23
N TYR A 875 -17.48 -28.80 -11.48
CA TYR A 875 -17.02 -29.57 -12.64
C TYR A 875 -16.90 -31.06 -12.29
N ASN A 876 -17.10 -31.91 -13.28
CA ASN A 876 -16.99 -33.34 -13.16
C ASN A 876 -15.85 -33.86 -14.05
N GLU A 877 -14.85 -34.50 -13.43
CA GLU A 877 -13.68 -35.04 -14.12
C GLU A 877 -14.03 -36.09 -15.17
N GLU A 878 -15.18 -36.82 -15.01
CA GLU A 878 -15.60 -37.81 -15.96
C GLU A 878 -15.87 -37.22 -17.35
N TYR A 879 -16.38 -36.00 -17.42
CA TYR A 879 -16.63 -35.29 -18.67
C TYR A 879 -15.36 -34.75 -19.32
N LEU A 880 -14.25 -34.70 -18.59
CA LEU A 880 -12.96 -34.23 -19.06
C LEU A 880 -12.12 -35.36 -19.70
N LYS A 881 -12.51 -36.59 -19.51
CA LYS A 881 -11.80 -37.73 -20.11
C LYS A 881 -11.90 -37.68 -21.63
N GLU A 882 -10.76 -37.74 -22.27
CA GLU A 882 -10.71 -37.81 -23.71
C GLU A 882 -10.89 -39.28 -24.14
N ASP A 883 -11.78 -39.51 -25.11
CA ASP A 883 -11.98 -40.83 -25.68
C ASP A 883 -10.88 -41.18 -26.68
N SER A 884 -10.24 -40.17 -27.22
CA SER A 884 -9.16 -40.34 -28.18
C SER A 884 -8.02 -39.37 -27.93
N VAL A 885 -6.86 -39.74 -28.36
CA VAL A 885 -5.62 -38.95 -28.29
C VAL A 885 -4.96 -38.99 -29.66
N VAL A 886 -4.49 -37.82 -30.13
CA VAL A 886 -3.71 -37.71 -31.35
C VAL A 886 -2.24 -38.01 -31.08
N TYR A 887 -1.73 -39.08 -31.70
CA TYR A 887 -0.31 -39.44 -31.61
C TYR A 887 0.46 -38.94 -32.81
N SER A 888 1.62 -38.37 -32.59
CA SER A 888 2.59 -38.13 -33.65
C SER A 888 3.31 -39.41 -33.98
N ILE A 889 3.27 -39.88 -35.23
CA ILE A 889 3.95 -41.07 -35.66
C ILE A 889 5.28 -40.71 -36.33
N SER A 890 6.37 -41.16 -35.71
CA SER A 890 7.72 -40.82 -36.15
C SER A 890 8.48 -42.05 -36.56
N PHE A 891 9.39 -41.88 -37.52
CA PHE A 891 10.33 -42.89 -37.98
C PHE A 891 11.74 -42.34 -37.81
N ASN A 892 12.57 -43.06 -37.00
CA ASN A 892 13.91 -42.61 -36.67
C ASN A 892 13.95 -41.17 -36.13
N GLY A 893 12.98 -40.84 -35.30
CA GLY A 893 12.88 -39.51 -34.64
C GLY A 893 12.24 -38.39 -35.49
N LYS A 894 11.85 -38.65 -36.72
CA LYS A 894 11.22 -37.66 -37.61
C LYS A 894 9.75 -37.96 -37.78
N THR A 895 8.89 -37.03 -37.33
CA THR A 895 7.44 -37.16 -37.46
C THR A 895 7.00 -37.14 -38.91
N ARG A 896 6.16 -38.09 -39.31
CA ARG A 896 5.68 -38.25 -40.68
C ARG A 896 4.17 -38.01 -40.80
N PHE A 897 3.38 -38.46 -39.85
CA PHE A 897 1.94 -38.27 -39.84
C PHE A 897 1.41 -38.33 -38.42
N THR A 898 0.14 -38.09 -38.23
CA THR A 898 -0.57 -38.20 -36.95
C THR A 898 -1.68 -39.25 -37.07
N MET A 899 -1.94 -39.91 -35.94
CA MET A 899 -3.04 -40.85 -35.80
C MET A 899 -3.84 -40.58 -34.56
N GLU A 900 -5.15 -40.63 -34.65
CA GLU A 900 -6.06 -40.60 -33.54
C GLU A 900 -6.32 -42.00 -33.04
N LEU A 901 -6.02 -42.24 -31.76
CA LEU A 901 -6.16 -43.57 -31.11
C LEU A 901 -7.03 -43.41 -29.84
N ALA A 902 -7.73 -44.46 -29.46
CA ALA A 902 -8.50 -44.49 -28.23
C ALA A 902 -7.60 -44.22 -27.02
N ALA A 903 -8.04 -43.38 -26.09
CA ALA A 903 -7.27 -42.93 -24.93
C ALA A 903 -6.98 -44.02 -23.91
N ASP A 904 -7.77 -45.09 -23.91
CA ASP A 904 -7.70 -46.23 -22.99
C ASP A 904 -6.78 -47.38 -23.46
N LEU A 905 -6.17 -47.21 -24.63
CA LEU A 905 -5.24 -48.23 -25.16
C LEU A 905 -3.95 -48.26 -24.30
N ASP A 906 -3.48 -49.49 -24.00
CA ASP A 906 -2.16 -49.70 -23.41
C ASP A 906 -1.06 -49.58 -24.49
N ASN A 907 0.18 -49.56 -24.07
CA ASN A 907 1.31 -49.42 -25.01
C ASN A 907 1.37 -50.52 -26.06
N ALA A 908 1.01 -51.75 -25.69
CA ALA A 908 0.99 -52.86 -26.61
C ALA A 908 -0.09 -52.70 -27.69
N ALA A 909 -1.29 -52.33 -27.32
CA ALA A 909 -2.40 -52.06 -28.23
C ALA A 909 -2.12 -50.84 -29.13
N ILE A 910 -1.50 -49.76 -28.61
CA ILE A 910 -1.07 -48.60 -29.37
C ILE A 910 -0.04 -49.06 -30.44
N GLN A 911 0.95 -49.81 -30.08
CA GLN A 911 1.98 -50.34 -30.98
C GLN A 911 1.35 -51.17 -32.11
N GLU A 912 0.46 -52.09 -31.76
CA GLU A 912 -0.24 -52.95 -32.69
C GLU A 912 -1.07 -52.16 -33.69
N THR A 913 -1.84 -51.20 -33.20
CA THR A 913 -2.70 -50.36 -34.03
C THR A 913 -1.90 -49.46 -34.99
N VAL A 914 -0.81 -48.89 -34.50
CA VAL A 914 0.05 -48.04 -35.32
C VAL A 914 0.77 -48.88 -36.40
N LEU A 915 1.27 -50.02 -36.06
CA LEU A 915 1.96 -50.92 -37.05
C LEU A 915 1.01 -51.46 -38.10
N ALA A 916 -0.26 -51.64 -37.79
CA ALA A 916 -1.27 -52.12 -38.73
C ALA A 916 -1.80 -51.00 -39.66
N ASN A 917 -1.48 -49.74 -39.40
CA ASN A 917 -1.95 -48.62 -40.23
C ASN A 917 -1.27 -48.60 -41.61
N GLU A 918 -2.04 -48.37 -42.63
CA GLU A 918 -1.55 -48.28 -44.03
C GLU A 918 -0.43 -47.23 -44.22
N ASN A 919 -0.51 -46.09 -43.57
CA ASN A 919 0.50 -45.05 -43.68
C ASN A 919 1.83 -45.51 -43.05
N THR A 920 1.75 -46.25 -41.93
CA THR A 920 2.93 -46.84 -41.29
C THR A 920 3.60 -47.87 -42.22
N GLN A 921 2.80 -48.73 -42.85
CA GLN A 921 3.28 -49.72 -43.77
C GLN A 921 4.07 -49.13 -44.94
N LYS A 922 3.66 -47.97 -45.45
CA LYS A 922 4.38 -47.26 -46.52
C LYS A 922 5.80 -46.85 -46.11
N TYR A 923 6.01 -46.52 -44.84
CA TYR A 923 7.33 -46.09 -44.35
C TYR A 923 8.24 -47.24 -43.95
N ILE A 924 7.69 -48.41 -43.64
CA ILE A 924 8.46 -49.57 -43.22
C ILE A 924 8.69 -50.60 -44.35
N ASP A 925 8.09 -50.35 -45.53
CA ASP A 925 8.22 -51.24 -46.65
C ASP A 925 9.71 -51.46 -47.07
N GLY A 926 10.14 -52.72 -47.12
CA GLY A 926 11.53 -53.09 -47.44
C GLY A 926 12.54 -52.82 -46.32
N LYS A 927 12.08 -52.41 -45.07
CA LYS A 927 12.93 -52.14 -43.94
C LYS A 927 12.58 -52.99 -42.72
N THR A 928 13.53 -53.18 -41.84
CA THR A 928 13.36 -54.02 -40.65
C THR A 928 13.07 -53.12 -39.46
N ILE A 929 11.99 -53.41 -38.72
CA ILE A 929 11.65 -52.67 -37.44
C ILE A 929 12.62 -53.17 -36.36
N ARG A 930 13.44 -52.25 -35.84
CA ARG A 930 14.39 -52.58 -34.77
C ARG A 930 13.78 -52.34 -33.39
N LYS A 931 12.98 -51.30 -33.23
CA LYS A 931 12.36 -50.95 -31.97
C LYS A 931 11.15 -50.02 -32.20
N VAL A 932 10.14 -50.13 -31.38
CA VAL A 932 9.00 -49.20 -31.29
C VAL A 932 8.96 -48.57 -29.93
N ILE A 933 9.05 -47.26 -29.85
CA ILE A 933 9.02 -46.47 -28.58
C ILE A 933 7.70 -45.75 -28.52
N VAL A 934 6.88 -46.08 -27.53
CA VAL A 934 5.60 -45.44 -27.26
C VAL A 934 5.76 -44.46 -26.07
N VAL A 935 5.57 -43.19 -26.30
CA VAL A 935 5.42 -42.17 -25.23
C VAL A 935 3.94 -41.93 -25.09
N PRO A 936 3.30 -42.38 -24.00
CA PRO A 936 1.86 -42.27 -23.81
C PRO A 936 1.34 -40.85 -24.05
N LYS A 937 0.25 -40.76 -24.80
CA LYS A 937 -0.45 -39.49 -25.11
C LYS A 937 0.36 -38.47 -25.94
N LYS A 938 1.49 -38.88 -26.53
CA LYS A 938 2.34 -37.96 -27.28
C LYS A 938 2.80 -38.49 -28.64
N ILE A 939 3.63 -39.50 -28.65
CA ILE A 939 4.35 -39.91 -29.84
C ILE A 939 4.60 -41.44 -29.86
N VAL A 940 4.57 -41.99 -31.06
CA VAL A 940 5.08 -43.32 -31.30
C VAL A 940 6.26 -43.19 -32.28
N ASN A 941 7.45 -43.60 -31.84
CA ASN A 941 8.64 -43.55 -32.68
C ASN A 941 9.04 -44.97 -33.11
N ILE A 942 9.07 -45.22 -34.38
CA ILE A 942 9.45 -46.51 -34.98
C ILE A 942 10.87 -46.39 -35.48
N VAL A 943 11.75 -47.18 -34.88
CA VAL A 943 13.15 -47.27 -35.34
C VAL A 943 13.25 -48.33 -36.40
N ILE A 944 13.62 -47.93 -37.61
CA ILE A 944 13.75 -48.80 -38.80
C ILE A 944 15.16 -48.76 -39.36
N GLY A 945 15.59 -49.88 -40.01
CA GLY A 945 16.91 -49.95 -40.60
C GLY A 945 17.01 -50.97 -41.70
#